data_92dd36938cdcdcc6a149e7259c05af9a
#
_entry.id   92dd36938cdcdcc6a149e7259c05af9a
#
_cell.length_a   1.000
_cell.length_b   1.000
_cell.length_c   1.000
_cell.angle_alpha   90.00
_cell.angle_beta   90.00
_cell.angle_gamma   90.00
#
_symmetry.space_group_name_H-M   'P 1'
#
loop_
_entity.id
_entity.type
_entity.pdbx_description
1 polymer ?
#
loop_
_entity_poly.entity_id
_entity_poly.type
_entity_poly.pdbx_seq_one_letter_code
_entity_poly.pdbx_strand_id
1 'polypeptide(L)'
;MDARNLRIGIVGLGYWGPNLVRNLADTPSFDVSYLCDVRAEPLEALARRYPGVLHTSRFEDMLEDDTLDAVAIATPVSTHFSLAMAALEAGKHVFVEKPLAASSEQVRQLTDVAEEKGLVLMPGHTFLYSPAVTTIKRLIDSGELGEIYFISSSRVNLGLHQPDVSVVWDLGPHDFSILRYWLDGLPAEVSAVSRSCLLPDVPDVAFINLRYPSGTVAHVELSWLAPSKLRRTAIVGSEKMVVYDDTSNESVRIFDSGAKIPDPETFGEYQLSYRTGDIVSPRIEATEPLSLELADFATSILEGSTPASSAAVGLDVVRTIEAVDRSLNDHGIPVHLDGAGLGALSESLRDRIDSFRPAEAAQDEPFPAQGESLGTAILGGGPAGLTAAYILGRRGRPGAVFEADGTVGGISKTVEFNGFRFDLGGHRFFTKLQPIARLWEEMLGEEFLTRPRLSRIFYDGKYFDYPITAKDVVARLGIWESTRCALSYLWAARHRNDEAHTFEDWVTTRFGRRLYDAFFRSYTEKVWGIPGSQIRSLWAAQRIKNFSLGRAILSILGFGKKNVTTLIEEFRYPRLGPGQMWEAFAAYAEGNAIPVHLRQRCEGIQHSENRVNSIVVRQNGGTTEHSVDSLVSSIPLSELIRNLDPPAPPRVRAAAKALRYRDLVLVALMTSEPDPFPDNWIYLHDPGTRAGRVQNYGIWSEGMVQPGTTCLGVEYFCFEGDEIWNMTDEQAVDLAKGELARVGLIDPSKVTDGVKVLVPKAYPMYDAAYEDAVETIREYLQRFENLQTCGRNGLHRYNNQDHSMWTAILATLNVIDGADHDVWSVNTESDYLEEGELVEALLEFSAADVGSIERVA
;
A
#
# COMPACT_ATOMS: atom_id res chain seq x y z
N MET A 1 30.89 -1.98 53.89
CA MET A 1 32.00 -1.63 53.04
C MET A 1 31.50 -0.46 52.24
N ASP A 2 32.14 0.71 52.45
CA ASP A 2 31.84 1.85 51.55
C ASP A 2 32.19 1.43 50.13
N ALA A 3 31.21 1.27 49.29
CA ALA A 3 31.42 0.92 47.88
C ALA A 3 32.20 2.09 47.22
N ARG A 4 33.43 1.86 46.82
CA ARG A 4 34.21 2.82 46.03
C ARG A 4 33.47 3.05 44.69
N ASN A 5 33.26 4.33 44.34
CA ASN A 5 32.73 4.67 43.03
C ASN A 5 33.69 4.22 41.91
N LEU A 6 33.14 3.79 40.80
CA LEU A 6 33.89 3.41 39.59
C LEU A 6 34.39 4.67 38.89
N ARG A 7 35.70 4.75 38.64
CA ARG A 7 36.29 5.85 37.88
C ARG A 7 36.14 5.59 36.39
N ILE A 8 35.53 6.52 35.68
CA ILE A 8 35.24 6.37 34.25
C ILE A 8 35.76 7.54 33.44
N GLY A 9 36.31 7.27 32.27
CA GLY A 9 36.69 8.24 31.28
C GLY A 9 35.84 8.18 30.03
N ILE A 10 35.61 9.33 29.40
CA ILE A 10 34.78 9.43 28.15
C ILE A 10 35.67 9.89 27.02
N VAL A 11 35.65 9.16 25.87
CA VAL A 11 36.31 9.52 24.62
C VAL A 11 35.26 9.76 23.50
N GLY A 12 35.41 10.94 22.84
CA GLY A 12 34.47 11.43 21.85
C GLY A 12 33.42 12.35 22.45
N LEU A 13 33.66 13.67 22.35
CA LEU A 13 32.79 14.72 22.91
C LEU A 13 31.98 15.44 21.81
N GLY A 14 31.64 14.69 20.77
CA GLY A 14 30.83 15.16 19.65
C GLY A 14 29.36 15.39 20.02
N TYR A 15 28.46 15.06 19.11
CA TYR A 15 27.00 15.28 19.29
C TYR A 15 26.42 14.55 20.52
N TRP A 16 26.83 13.28 20.76
CA TRP A 16 26.29 12.45 21.83
C TRP A 16 27.09 12.50 23.13
N GLY A 17 28.41 12.73 23.05
CA GLY A 17 29.32 12.77 24.20
C GLY A 17 28.85 13.62 25.39
N PRO A 18 28.37 14.85 25.20
CA PRO A 18 27.84 15.69 26.29
C PRO A 18 26.69 15.04 27.08
N ASN A 19 25.85 14.21 26.42
CA ASN A 19 24.75 13.48 27.08
C ASN A 19 25.30 12.36 27.97
N LEU A 20 26.31 11.61 27.48
CA LEU A 20 27.01 10.61 28.30
C LEU A 20 27.70 11.24 29.52
N VAL A 21 28.44 12.34 29.30
CA VAL A 21 29.13 13.06 30.41
C VAL A 21 28.12 13.47 31.49
N ARG A 22 27.00 14.07 31.12
CA ARG A 22 25.95 14.47 32.06
C ARG A 22 25.38 13.28 32.82
N ASN A 23 24.96 12.23 32.14
CA ASN A 23 24.34 11.07 32.77
C ASN A 23 25.32 10.30 33.65
N LEU A 24 26.59 10.16 33.25
CA LEU A 24 27.64 9.55 34.09
C LEU A 24 27.92 10.38 35.33
N ALA A 25 28.00 11.71 35.23
CA ALA A 25 28.18 12.59 36.39
C ALA A 25 26.96 12.59 37.34
N ASP A 26 25.73 12.31 36.82
CA ASP A 26 24.51 12.21 37.62
C ASP A 26 24.32 10.79 38.21
N THR A 27 25.07 9.77 37.76
CA THR A 27 24.96 8.39 38.21
C THR A 27 25.81 8.18 39.48
N PRO A 28 25.26 7.89 40.66
CA PRO A 28 26.01 7.86 41.92
C PRO A 28 27.15 6.85 41.97
N SER A 29 27.11 5.82 41.13
CA SER A 29 28.12 4.75 41.10
C SER A 29 29.36 5.11 40.29
N PHE A 30 29.38 6.25 39.58
CA PHE A 30 30.49 6.68 38.76
C PHE A 30 31.13 8.01 39.24
N ASP A 31 32.44 8.07 39.14
CA ASP A 31 33.22 9.28 39.21
C ASP A 31 33.86 9.57 37.84
N VAL A 32 33.35 10.58 37.13
CA VAL A 32 33.91 10.99 35.82
C VAL A 32 35.31 11.56 36.07
N SER A 33 36.33 10.84 35.59
CA SER A 33 37.74 11.14 35.83
C SER A 33 38.44 11.79 34.62
N TYR A 34 38.01 11.42 33.39
CA TYR A 34 38.62 11.94 32.14
C TYR A 34 37.62 12.35 31.11
N LEU A 35 37.92 13.43 30.39
CA LEU A 35 37.29 13.82 29.11
C LEU A 35 38.36 13.81 28.01
N CYS A 36 38.09 13.08 26.92
CA CYS A 36 39.03 12.95 25.80
C CYS A 36 38.34 13.27 24.45
N ASP A 37 38.94 14.20 23.70
CA ASP A 37 38.57 14.43 22.28
C ASP A 37 39.79 15.01 21.55
N VAL A 38 40.02 14.54 20.31
CA VAL A 38 41.13 15.07 19.47
C VAL A 38 40.90 16.53 19.05
N ARG A 39 39.67 17.01 19.15
CA ARG A 39 39.28 18.40 18.83
C ARG A 39 39.28 19.25 20.12
N ALA A 40 40.00 20.36 20.10
CA ALA A 40 40.10 21.24 21.25
C ALA A 40 38.78 21.90 21.66
N GLU A 41 37.92 22.30 20.73
CA GLU A 41 36.71 23.07 21.00
C GLU A 41 35.68 22.31 21.87
N PRO A 42 35.25 21.08 21.56
CA PRO A 42 34.34 20.32 22.41
C PRO A 42 34.98 20.01 23.78
N LEU A 43 36.27 19.72 23.81
CA LEU A 43 37.00 19.41 25.03
C LEU A 43 37.00 20.60 25.98
N GLU A 44 37.40 21.79 25.53
CA GLU A 44 37.40 23.02 26.34
C GLU A 44 36.00 23.45 26.81
N ALA A 45 34.99 23.21 25.99
CA ALA A 45 33.59 23.54 26.36
C ALA A 45 33.11 22.72 27.54
N LEU A 46 33.40 21.41 27.56
CA LEU A 46 33.02 20.51 28.66
C LEU A 46 33.95 20.63 29.87
N ALA A 47 35.24 20.81 29.67
CA ALA A 47 36.21 21.06 30.77
C ALA A 47 35.83 22.28 31.63
N ARG A 48 35.30 23.35 31.03
CA ARG A 48 34.76 24.51 31.77
C ARG A 48 33.53 24.16 32.61
N ARG A 49 32.72 23.22 32.17
CA ARG A 49 31.51 22.79 32.90
C ARG A 49 31.81 21.79 34.01
N TYR A 50 32.87 21.00 33.84
CA TYR A 50 33.32 19.99 34.79
C TYR A 50 34.78 20.23 35.22
N PRO A 51 35.07 21.28 36.03
CA PRO A 51 36.43 21.77 36.26
C PRO A 51 37.29 20.81 37.11
N GLY A 52 36.69 19.79 37.72
CA GLY A 52 37.42 18.77 38.51
C GLY A 52 37.83 17.54 37.71
N VAL A 53 37.43 17.45 36.42
CA VAL A 53 37.67 16.30 35.55
C VAL A 53 38.96 16.57 34.72
N LEU A 54 39.83 15.56 34.62
CA LEU A 54 41.02 15.63 33.76
C LEU A 54 40.60 15.69 32.30
N HIS A 55 41.33 16.42 31.47
CA HIS A 55 41.05 16.54 30.03
C HIS A 55 42.33 16.33 29.21
N THR A 56 42.19 15.52 28.16
CA THR A 56 43.30 15.17 27.28
C THR A 56 42.88 15.04 25.83
N SER A 57 43.79 15.27 24.89
CA SER A 57 43.58 14.95 23.48
C SER A 57 44.16 13.58 23.08
N ARG A 58 44.76 12.86 24.03
CA ARG A 58 45.42 11.57 23.81
C ARG A 58 44.70 10.48 24.59
N PHE A 59 44.20 9.49 23.88
CA PHE A 59 43.46 8.35 24.47
C PHE A 59 44.40 7.50 25.38
N GLU A 60 45.67 7.40 25.02
CA GLU A 60 46.69 6.67 25.75
C GLU A 60 46.84 7.16 27.19
N ASP A 61 46.68 8.48 27.45
CA ASP A 61 46.77 9.04 28.79
C ASP A 61 45.70 8.46 29.76
N MET A 62 44.54 8.05 29.21
CA MET A 62 43.48 7.37 29.99
C MET A 62 43.83 5.90 30.21
N LEU A 63 44.46 5.22 29.25
CA LEU A 63 44.81 3.80 29.34
C LEU A 63 45.97 3.58 30.32
N GLU A 64 46.91 4.53 30.44
CA GLU A 64 48.03 4.49 31.34
C GLU A 64 47.66 4.78 32.83
N ASP A 65 46.45 5.29 33.10
CA ASP A 65 45.98 5.48 34.50
C ASP A 65 45.43 4.17 35.07
N ASP A 66 46.22 3.50 35.90
CA ASP A 66 45.83 2.25 36.58
C ASP A 66 44.62 2.41 37.52
N THR A 67 44.26 3.66 37.86
CA THR A 67 43.14 3.94 38.75
C THR A 67 41.82 4.13 38.01
N LEU A 68 41.83 4.18 36.69
CA LEU A 68 40.62 4.23 35.85
C LEU A 68 40.04 2.82 35.72
N ASP A 69 38.75 2.65 36.06
CA ASP A 69 38.04 1.37 36.02
C ASP A 69 37.41 1.11 34.66
N ALA A 70 36.88 2.16 34.00
CA ALA A 70 36.07 2.01 32.77
C ALA A 70 36.28 3.16 31.78
N VAL A 71 35.93 2.87 30.52
CA VAL A 71 35.94 3.83 29.41
C VAL A 71 34.60 3.80 28.68
N ALA A 72 34.02 4.98 28.43
CA ALA A 72 32.88 5.17 27.54
C ALA A 72 33.33 5.77 26.20
N ILE A 73 32.96 5.13 25.09
CA ILE A 73 33.38 5.48 23.72
C ILE A 73 32.19 6.03 22.96
N ALA A 74 32.24 7.29 22.49
CA ALA A 74 31.21 7.97 21.71
C ALA A 74 31.80 8.68 20.48
N THR A 75 32.71 7.99 19.81
CA THR A 75 33.42 8.44 18.59
C THR A 75 32.71 7.93 17.32
N PRO A 76 33.16 8.25 16.09
CA PRO A 76 32.66 7.61 14.87
C PRO A 76 32.84 6.09 14.87
N VAL A 77 31.90 5.35 14.29
CA VAL A 77 31.84 3.87 14.26
C VAL A 77 33.16 3.25 13.77
N SER A 78 33.82 3.87 12.80
CA SER A 78 35.12 3.42 12.25
C SER A 78 36.25 3.31 13.29
N THR A 79 36.12 3.98 14.44
CA THR A 79 37.12 3.99 15.52
C THR A 79 36.74 3.13 16.73
N HIS A 80 35.46 2.65 16.80
CA HIS A 80 34.96 1.89 17.96
C HIS A 80 35.82 0.66 18.25
N PHE A 81 36.14 -0.15 17.24
CA PHE A 81 36.91 -1.37 17.40
C PHE A 81 38.30 -1.10 17.97
N SER A 82 39.06 -0.16 17.41
CA SER A 82 40.44 0.11 17.82
C SER A 82 40.49 0.67 19.24
N LEU A 83 39.59 1.60 19.59
CA LEU A 83 39.56 2.20 20.91
C LEU A 83 39.05 1.20 21.97
N ALA A 84 38.01 0.41 21.66
CA ALA A 84 37.50 -0.61 22.58
C ALA A 84 38.55 -1.71 22.84
N MET A 85 39.21 -2.19 21.78
CA MET A 85 40.28 -3.17 21.89
C MET A 85 41.41 -2.69 22.79
N ALA A 86 41.92 -1.47 22.56
CA ALA A 86 42.97 -0.90 23.37
C ALA A 86 42.58 -0.72 24.85
N ALA A 87 41.32 -0.33 25.11
CA ALA A 87 40.81 -0.22 26.49
C ALA A 87 40.67 -1.59 27.18
N LEU A 88 40.15 -2.61 26.48
CA LEU A 88 40.08 -3.98 27.00
C LEU A 88 41.47 -4.56 27.25
N GLU A 89 42.41 -4.35 26.32
CA GLU A 89 43.80 -4.78 26.50
C GLU A 89 44.48 -4.12 27.72
N ALA A 90 44.15 -2.86 28.00
CA ALA A 90 44.56 -2.13 29.17
C ALA A 90 43.81 -2.50 30.48
N GLY A 91 42.91 -3.51 30.41
CA GLY A 91 42.16 -4.01 31.58
C GLY A 91 41.00 -3.09 32.02
N LYS A 92 40.46 -2.26 31.13
CA LYS A 92 39.34 -1.37 31.43
C LYS A 92 38.01 -2.01 30.97
N HIS A 93 36.91 -1.85 31.74
CA HIS A 93 35.55 -2.12 31.28
C HIS A 93 35.16 -1.11 30.23
N VAL A 94 34.36 -1.51 29.24
CA VAL A 94 34.11 -0.67 28.08
C VAL A 94 32.60 -0.57 27.77
N PHE A 95 32.13 0.68 27.72
CA PHE A 95 30.88 1.07 27.14
C PHE A 95 31.11 1.66 25.75
N VAL A 96 30.40 1.20 24.71
CA VAL A 96 30.58 1.71 23.33
C VAL A 96 29.24 2.13 22.76
N GLU A 97 29.15 3.36 22.25
CA GLU A 97 27.96 3.77 21.51
C GLU A 97 27.66 2.84 20.33
N LYS A 98 26.35 2.77 19.99
CA LYS A 98 25.88 1.92 18.90
C LYS A 98 26.35 2.40 17.50
N PRO A 99 26.58 1.48 16.58
CA PRO A 99 26.76 0.03 16.76
C PRO A 99 28.11 -0.30 17.43
N LEU A 100 28.19 -1.46 18.07
CA LEU A 100 29.37 -1.85 18.86
C LEU A 100 30.70 -1.81 18.06
N ALA A 101 30.64 -2.27 16.80
CA ALA A 101 31.73 -2.18 15.84
C ALA A 101 31.20 -2.19 14.41
N ALA A 102 32.08 -2.01 13.42
CA ALA A 102 31.74 -1.94 12.01
C ALA A 102 31.54 -3.34 11.34
N SER A 103 31.80 -4.44 12.05
CA SER A 103 31.57 -5.81 11.57
C SER A 103 31.36 -6.80 12.71
N SER A 104 30.62 -7.87 12.42
CA SER A 104 30.41 -8.97 13.39
C SER A 104 31.69 -9.67 13.77
N GLU A 105 32.69 -9.71 12.90
CA GLU A 105 34.01 -10.27 13.22
C GLU A 105 34.74 -9.41 14.26
N GLN A 106 34.71 -8.08 14.10
CA GLN A 106 35.27 -7.16 15.09
C GLN A 106 34.57 -7.28 16.46
N VAL A 107 33.23 -7.43 16.46
CA VAL A 107 32.47 -7.65 17.70
C VAL A 107 32.89 -8.93 18.38
N ARG A 108 33.09 -10.06 17.66
CA ARG A 108 33.58 -11.32 18.23
C ARG A 108 34.94 -11.16 18.87
N GLN A 109 35.90 -10.52 18.18
CA GLN A 109 37.24 -10.26 18.72
C GLN A 109 37.20 -9.45 20.03
N LEU A 110 36.37 -8.40 20.07
CA LEU A 110 36.16 -7.61 21.30
C LEU A 110 35.57 -8.46 22.43
N THR A 111 34.57 -9.30 22.09
CA THR A 111 33.90 -10.16 23.05
C THR A 111 34.85 -11.20 23.64
N ASP A 112 35.65 -11.85 22.78
CA ASP A 112 36.64 -12.86 23.20
C ASP A 112 37.64 -12.27 24.19
N VAL A 113 38.18 -11.06 23.91
CA VAL A 113 39.12 -10.38 24.82
C VAL A 113 38.45 -9.94 26.12
N ALA A 114 37.22 -9.44 26.06
CA ALA A 114 36.48 -9.05 27.25
C ALA A 114 36.19 -10.26 28.16
N GLU A 115 35.79 -11.40 27.60
CA GLU A 115 35.55 -12.64 28.33
C GLU A 115 36.83 -13.21 28.91
N GLU A 116 37.96 -13.26 28.14
CA GLU A 116 39.25 -13.73 28.62
C GLU A 116 39.73 -12.93 29.83
N LYS A 117 39.49 -11.64 29.85
CA LYS A 117 39.95 -10.73 30.92
C LYS A 117 38.87 -10.53 32.02
N GLY A 118 37.70 -11.08 31.90
CA GLY A 118 36.61 -10.92 32.83
C GLY A 118 36.07 -9.47 32.90
N LEU A 119 36.11 -8.75 31.79
CA LEU A 119 35.71 -7.36 31.67
C LEU A 119 34.28 -7.25 31.09
N VAL A 120 33.57 -6.21 31.48
CA VAL A 120 32.27 -5.89 30.91
C VAL A 120 32.46 -5.10 29.61
N LEU A 121 31.92 -5.60 28.51
CA LEU A 121 31.82 -4.92 27.23
C LEU A 121 30.31 -4.70 26.93
N MET A 122 29.87 -3.45 26.87
CA MET A 122 28.48 -3.08 26.76
C MET A 122 28.23 -2.10 25.62
N PRO A 123 27.43 -2.44 24.56
CA PRO A 123 27.00 -1.50 23.55
C PRO A 123 25.84 -0.60 24.03
N GLY A 124 25.82 0.66 23.57
CA GLY A 124 24.83 1.67 23.91
C GLY A 124 23.49 1.48 23.19
N HIS A 125 22.76 0.43 23.50
CA HIS A 125 21.40 0.22 23.00
C HIS A 125 20.35 0.81 23.95
N THR A 126 20.34 2.12 24.09
CA THR A 126 19.57 2.88 25.07
C THR A 126 18.07 2.57 25.07
N PHE A 127 17.48 2.20 23.91
CA PHE A 127 16.06 1.87 23.84
C PHE A 127 15.67 0.59 24.58
N LEU A 128 16.59 -0.32 24.85
CA LEU A 128 16.32 -1.51 25.68
C LEU A 128 15.94 -1.15 27.13
N TYR A 129 16.38 0.02 27.59
CA TYR A 129 16.12 0.58 28.92
C TYR A 129 14.91 1.53 28.92
N SER A 130 14.24 1.74 27.78
CA SER A 130 13.02 2.53 27.73
C SER A 130 11.89 1.86 28.51
N PRO A 131 11.26 2.55 29.49
CA PRO A 131 10.14 1.99 30.24
C PRO A 131 8.95 1.55 29.34
N ALA A 132 8.77 2.18 28.17
CA ALA A 132 7.78 1.77 27.19
C ALA A 132 8.14 0.42 26.53
N VAL A 133 9.40 0.26 26.10
CA VAL A 133 9.91 -0.97 25.46
C VAL A 133 9.87 -2.15 26.45
N THR A 134 10.28 -1.94 27.70
CA THR A 134 10.22 -2.97 28.76
C THR A 134 8.78 -3.32 29.16
N THR A 135 7.85 -2.37 29.12
CA THR A 135 6.42 -2.64 29.35
C THR A 135 5.84 -3.53 28.26
N ILE A 136 6.20 -3.28 27.00
CA ILE A 136 5.75 -4.11 25.87
C ILE A 136 6.35 -5.52 25.97
N LYS A 137 7.64 -5.66 26.34
CA LYS A 137 8.24 -6.98 26.57
C LYS A 137 7.47 -7.78 27.62
N ARG A 138 7.06 -7.15 28.75
CA ARG A 138 6.24 -7.81 29.76
C ARG A 138 4.89 -8.27 29.24
N LEU A 139 4.24 -7.49 28.34
CA LEU A 139 2.97 -7.90 27.71
C LEU A 139 3.18 -9.10 26.78
N ILE A 140 4.30 -9.17 26.05
CA ILE A 140 4.65 -10.31 25.20
C ILE A 140 4.93 -11.54 26.09
N ASP A 141 5.78 -11.41 27.10
CA ASP A 141 6.19 -12.52 27.97
C ASP A 141 5.04 -13.07 28.84
N SER A 142 4.09 -12.22 29.23
CA SER A 142 2.88 -12.66 29.95
C SER A 142 1.88 -13.40 29.07
N GLY A 143 2.08 -13.38 27.73
CA GLY A 143 1.14 -13.95 26.76
C GLY A 143 -0.14 -13.13 26.56
N GLU A 144 -0.20 -11.89 27.09
CA GLU A 144 -1.38 -11.03 26.91
C GLU A 144 -1.68 -10.68 25.47
N LEU A 145 -0.65 -10.63 24.59
CA LEU A 145 -0.81 -10.37 23.17
C LEU A 145 -1.17 -11.63 22.39
N GLY A 146 -1.01 -12.82 22.99
CA GLY A 146 -1.12 -14.10 22.31
C GLY A 146 0.09 -14.36 21.39
N GLU A 147 -0.10 -15.11 20.32
CA GLU A 147 0.90 -15.29 19.25
C GLU A 147 1.13 -13.95 18.53
N ILE A 148 2.39 -13.57 18.35
CA ILE A 148 2.74 -12.34 17.62
C ILE A 148 2.76 -12.67 16.12
N TYR A 149 1.81 -12.12 15.39
CA TYR A 149 1.69 -12.33 13.96
C TYR A 149 2.71 -11.49 13.18
N PHE A 150 2.72 -10.18 13.42
CA PHE A 150 3.70 -9.30 12.79
C PHE A 150 4.01 -8.04 13.60
N ILE A 151 5.13 -7.40 13.26
CA ILE A 151 5.57 -6.11 13.81
C ILE A 151 5.90 -5.17 12.65
N SER A 152 5.38 -3.94 12.68
CA SER A 152 5.70 -2.89 11.71
C SER A 152 6.32 -1.70 12.43
N SER A 153 7.55 -1.34 12.08
CA SER A 153 8.31 -0.22 12.67
C SER A 153 8.69 0.81 11.62
N SER A 154 8.44 2.08 11.93
CA SER A 154 8.89 3.22 11.12
C SER A 154 9.74 4.15 11.99
N ARG A 155 11.01 4.35 11.59
CA ARG A 155 11.95 5.29 12.20
C ARG A 155 12.47 6.24 11.14
N VAL A 156 11.77 7.35 10.99
CA VAL A 156 12.01 8.27 9.89
C VAL A 156 12.04 9.72 10.38
N ASN A 157 12.87 10.55 9.79
CA ASN A 157 12.97 11.99 10.06
C ASN A 157 13.67 12.70 8.90
N LEU A 158 13.68 14.05 8.91
CA LEU A 158 14.63 14.82 8.13
C LEU A 158 15.94 14.86 8.94
N GLY A 159 16.83 13.90 8.66
CA GLY A 159 18.04 13.61 9.46
C GLY A 159 19.28 14.35 8.99
N LEU A 160 20.35 14.23 9.78
CA LEU A 160 21.69 14.66 9.40
C LEU A 160 22.36 13.53 8.63
N HIS A 161 22.58 13.75 7.34
CA HIS A 161 23.30 12.80 6.49
C HIS A 161 24.76 12.72 6.94
N GLN A 162 25.22 11.49 7.15
CA GLN A 162 26.61 11.19 7.46
C GLN A 162 27.27 10.60 6.22
N PRO A 163 28.49 11.03 5.86
CA PRO A 163 29.13 10.55 4.63
C PRO A 163 29.73 9.15 4.76
N ASP A 164 29.88 8.64 5.97
CA ASP A 164 30.61 7.42 6.32
C ASP A 164 29.72 6.26 6.77
N VAL A 165 28.41 6.49 6.96
CA VAL A 165 27.44 5.44 7.35
C VAL A 165 26.13 5.61 6.58
N SER A 166 25.45 4.49 6.27
CA SER A 166 24.13 4.52 5.69
C SER A 166 23.04 4.70 6.77
N VAL A 167 21.80 5.02 6.35
CA VAL A 167 20.65 5.08 7.24
C VAL A 167 20.43 3.78 8.02
N VAL A 168 20.83 2.64 7.46
CA VAL A 168 20.73 1.31 8.10
C VAL A 168 21.68 1.22 9.29
N TRP A 169 22.92 1.64 9.14
CA TRP A 169 23.95 1.63 10.19
C TRP A 169 23.70 2.69 11.28
N ASP A 170 23.03 3.80 10.93
CA ASP A 170 22.72 4.85 11.91
C ASP A 170 21.43 4.57 12.69
N LEU A 171 20.30 4.33 12.00
CA LEU A 171 18.98 4.18 12.63
C LEU A 171 18.62 2.72 12.93
N GLY A 172 19.06 1.77 12.11
CA GLY A 172 18.71 0.35 12.22
C GLY A 172 19.10 -0.32 13.55
N PRO A 173 20.28 0.00 14.17
CA PRO A 173 20.64 -0.59 15.46
C PRO A 173 19.56 -0.44 16.54
N HIS A 174 18.80 0.65 16.54
CA HIS A 174 17.73 0.88 17.51
C HIS A 174 16.56 -0.08 17.32
N ASP A 175 16.07 -0.23 16.08
CA ASP A 175 14.93 -1.11 15.82
C ASP A 175 15.34 -2.59 15.92
N PHE A 176 16.51 -2.95 15.44
CA PHE A 176 16.98 -4.34 15.51
C PHE A 176 17.26 -4.78 16.96
N SER A 177 17.77 -3.90 17.82
CA SER A 177 17.92 -4.21 19.24
C SER A 177 16.57 -4.39 19.95
N ILE A 178 15.59 -3.53 19.66
CA ILE A 178 14.24 -3.63 20.22
C ILE A 178 13.57 -4.94 19.77
N LEU A 179 13.60 -5.25 18.46
CA LEU A 179 13.02 -6.48 17.92
C LEU A 179 13.68 -7.74 18.48
N ARG A 180 15.04 -7.72 18.58
CA ARG A 180 15.83 -8.78 19.22
C ARG A 180 15.38 -9.02 20.67
N TYR A 181 15.11 -7.94 21.41
CA TYR A 181 14.66 -7.98 22.80
C TYR A 181 13.22 -8.49 22.93
N TRP A 182 12.31 -8.04 22.08
CA TRP A 182 10.91 -8.45 22.13
C TRP A 182 10.69 -9.90 21.67
N LEU A 183 11.43 -10.37 20.68
CA LEU A 183 11.24 -11.68 20.05
C LEU A 183 12.27 -12.75 20.48
N ASP A 184 13.13 -12.44 21.45
CA ASP A 184 14.14 -13.33 22.06
C ASP A 184 15.05 -14.04 21.05
N GLY A 185 15.37 -13.40 19.91
CA GLY A 185 16.23 -14.03 18.93
C GLY A 185 16.53 -13.21 17.68
N LEU A 186 17.34 -13.81 16.82
CA LEU A 186 17.66 -13.29 15.49
C LEU A 186 16.56 -13.65 14.49
N PRO A 187 16.32 -12.83 13.45
CA PRO A 187 15.55 -13.26 12.31
C PRO A 187 16.26 -14.43 11.60
N ALA A 188 15.49 -15.37 11.07
CA ALA A 188 16.01 -16.46 10.25
C ALA A 188 16.38 -15.96 8.84
N GLU A 189 15.67 -14.95 8.37
CA GLU A 189 15.79 -14.40 7.02
C GLU A 189 15.64 -12.88 7.03
N VAL A 190 16.40 -12.19 6.18
CA VAL A 190 16.39 -10.74 6.02
C VAL A 190 16.35 -10.40 4.55
N SER A 191 15.42 -9.55 4.12
CA SER A 191 15.41 -8.95 2.79
C SER A 191 15.27 -7.45 2.87
N ALA A 192 15.95 -6.71 1.99
CA ALA A 192 15.98 -5.26 2.07
C ALA A 192 16.14 -4.60 0.71
N VAL A 193 15.48 -3.44 0.55
CA VAL A 193 15.67 -2.53 -0.59
C VAL A 193 15.98 -1.14 -0.08
N SER A 194 16.81 -0.40 -0.80
CA SER A 194 17.22 0.95 -0.41
C SER A 194 17.37 1.88 -1.60
N ARG A 195 17.47 3.17 -1.30
CA ARG A 195 17.79 4.19 -2.29
C ARG A 195 18.78 5.17 -1.72
N SER A 196 19.78 5.57 -2.53
CA SER A 196 20.70 6.67 -2.32
C SER A 196 20.19 7.88 -3.10
N CYS A 197 19.53 8.82 -2.41
CA CYS A 197 18.89 9.97 -3.05
C CYS A 197 19.80 11.19 -3.10
N LEU A 198 20.60 11.43 -2.07
CA LEU A 198 21.44 12.63 -1.93
C LEU A 198 22.92 12.36 -2.13
N LEU A 199 23.46 11.32 -1.51
CA LEU A 199 24.87 10.94 -1.64
C LEU A 199 24.98 9.65 -2.46
N PRO A 200 25.81 9.62 -3.52
CA PRO A 200 26.04 8.37 -4.28
C PRO A 200 26.49 7.25 -3.34
N ASP A 201 25.95 6.07 -3.52
CA ASP A 201 26.31 4.82 -2.82
C ASP A 201 26.10 4.82 -1.30
N VAL A 202 25.47 5.85 -0.73
CA VAL A 202 25.08 5.91 0.68
C VAL A 202 23.54 5.90 0.78
N PRO A 203 22.92 4.77 1.11
CA PRO A 203 21.49 4.69 1.32
C PRO A 203 20.98 5.65 2.40
N ASP A 204 20.00 6.50 2.03
CA ASP A 204 19.33 7.45 2.92
C ASP A 204 17.86 7.08 3.17
N VAL A 205 17.36 6.05 2.48
CA VAL A 205 16.07 5.37 2.70
C VAL A 205 16.27 3.86 2.58
N ALA A 206 15.72 3.07 3.50
CA ALA A 206 15.73 1.61 3.44
C ALA A 206 14.41 1.01 3.98
N PHE A 207 13.94 -0.04 3.31
CA PHE A 207 12.81 -0.87 3.70
C PHE A 207 13.32 -2.30 3.90
N ILE A 208 13.10 -2.84 5.10
CA ILE A 208 13.73 -4.08 5.55
C ILE A 208 12.63 -5.01 6.06
N ASN A 209 12.62 -6.26 5.60
CA ASN A 209 11.73 -7.31 6.09
C ASN A 209 12.55 -8.37 6.81
N LEU A 210 12.06 -8.81 7.96
CA LEU A 210 12.69 -9.78 8.84
C LEU A 210 11.70 -10.90 9.11
N ARG A 211 12.09 -12.15 8.89
CA ARG A 211 11.30 -13.33 9.23
C ARG A 211 11.94 -14.07 10.39
N TYR A 212 11.18 -14.32 11.43
CA TYR A 212 11.64 -15.00 12.64
C TYR A 212 11.30 -16.50 12.62
N PRO A 213 12.08 -17.35 13.34
CA PRO A 213 11.79 -18.79 13.43
C PRO A 213 10.40 -19.12 14.03
N SER A 214 9.82 -18.20 14.78
CA SER A 214 8.45 -18.29 15.33
C SER A 214 7.35 -18.20 14.27
N GLY A 215 7.69 -17.78 13.04
CA GLY A 215 6.72 -17.39 12.01
C GLY A 215 6.40 -15.91 12.00
N THR A 216 6.78 -15.17 13.05
CA THR A 216 6.59 -13.70 13.13
C THR A 216 7.36 -13.00 12.03
N VAL A 217 6.71 -12.05 11.34
CA VAL A 217 7.32 -11.17 10.35
C VAL A 217 7.47 -9.77 10.93
N ALA A 218 8.62 -9.11 10.70
CA ALA A 218 8.80 -7.72 11.07
C ALA A 218 9.20 -6.88 9.85
N HIS A 219 8.57 -5.71 9.69
CA HIS A 219 8.92 -4.70 8.70
C HIS A 219 9.55 -3.50 9.39
N VAL A 220 10.68 -3.00 8.87
CA VAL A 220 11.38 -1.82 9.40
C VAL A 220 11.63 -0.83 8.28
N GLU A 221 11.05 0.35 8.43
CA GLU A 221 11.26 1.50 7.55
C GLU A 221 12.24 2.48 8.20
N LEU A 222 13.35 2.80 7.50
CA LEU A 222 14.37 3.75 7.94
C LEU A 222 14.52 4.85 6.90
N SER A 223 14.49 6.12 7.33
CA SER A 223 14.73 7.22 6.39
C SER A 223 15.27 8.48 7.05
N TRP A 224 16.25 9.14 6.38
CA TRP A 224 16.67 10.51 6.69
C TRP A 224 15.90 11.58 5.90
N LEU A 225 14.97 11.20 5.01
CA LEU A 225 14.30 12.09 4.07
C LEU A 225 12.78 12.23 4.32
N ALA A 226 12.32 11.96 5.53
CA ALA A 226 10.90 12.12 5.85
C ALA A 226 10.57 13.56 6.28
N PRO A 227 9.41 14.11 5.90
CA PRO A 227 9.00 15.49 6.21
C PRO A 227 8.69 15.69 7.69
N SER A 228 8.48 14.63 8.45
CA SER A 228 8.20 14.66 9.89
C SER A 228 8.96 13.53 10.60
N LYS A 229 9.31 13.76 11.88
CA LYS A 229 9.90 12.73 12.73
C LYS A 229 8.80 11.76 13.16
N LEU A 230 8.95 10.49 12.77
CA LEU A 230 8.09 9.40 13.19
C LEU A 230 8.95 8.28 13.79
N ARG A 231 8.57 7.79 14.97
CA ARG A 231 9.17 6.64 15.64
C ARG A 231 8.06 5.79 16.21
N ARG A 232 7.45 4.99 15.37
CA ARG A 232 6.25 4.25 15.71
C ARG A 232 6.40 2.79 15.34
N THR A 233 6.02 1.91 16.27
CA THR A 233 5.99 0.46 16.04
C THR A 233 4.61 -0.08 16.41
N ALA A 234 4.00 -0.81 15.49
CA ALA A 234 2.77 -1.57 15.74
C ALA A 234 3.13 -3.05 15.93
N ILE A 235 2.59 -3.67 16.98
CA ILE A 235 2.73 -5.09 17.29
C ILE A 235 1.34 -5.70 17.23
N VAL A 236 1.14 -6.68 16.37
CA VAL A 236 -0.14 -7.35 16.19
C VAL A 236 -0.04 -8.78 16.70
N GLY A 237 -0.79 -9.06 17.73
CA GLY A 237 -0.93 -10.40 18.31
C GLY A 237 -2.31 -10.99 18.11
N SER A 238 -2.45 -12.29 18.34
CA SER A 238 -3.73 -13.02 18.21
C SER A 238 -4.79 -12.56 19.23
N GLU A 239 -4.37 -12.08 20.39
CA GLU A 239 -5.28 -11.65 21.47
C GLU A 239 -5.41 -10.13 21.57
N LYS A 240 -4.31 -9.38 21.49
CA LYS A 240 -4.28 -7.92 21.59
C LYS A 240 -3.25 -7.33 20.63
N MET A 241 -3.40 -6.04 20.34
CA MET A 241 -2.46 -5.25 19.54
C MET A 241 -1.86 -4.13 20.39
N VAL A 242 -0.63 -3.72 20.08
CA VAL A 242 0.03 -2.61 20.78
C VAL A 242 0.62 -1.65 19.76
N VAL A 243 0.46 -0.35 20.03
CA VAL A 243 1.19 0.71 19.30
C VAL A 243 2.16 1.37 20.30
N TYR A 244 3.45 1.32 19.95
CA TYR A 244 4.52 2.08 20.56
C TYR A 244 4.80 3.33 19.74
N ASP A 245 4.79 4.50 20.35
CA ASP A 245 5.09 5.78 19.69
C ASP A 245 6.00 6.61 20.62
N ASP A 246 7.31 6.63 20.32
CA ASP A 246 8.34 7.35 21.09
C ASP A 246 8.19 8.89 21.03
N THR A 247 7.37 9.40 20.12
CA THR A 247 7.12 10.83 19.96
C THR A 247 5.81 11.29 20.62
N SER A 248 5.04 10.37 21.17
CA SER A 248 3.73 10.63 21.81
C SER A 248 3.86 10.73 23.33
N ASN A 249 3.03 11.59 23.95
CA ASN A 249 2.85 11.60 25.40
C ASN A 249 2.19 10.30 25.94
N GLU A 250 1.52 9.56 25.07
CA GLU A 250 0.97 8.22 25.32
C GLU A 250 1.80 7.22 24.54
N SER A 251 3.01 6.94 25.04
CA SER A 251 4.01 6.15 24.30
C SER A 251 3.60 4.69 24.07
N VAL A 252 2.66 4.15 24.81
CA VAL A 252 2.12 2.79 24.64
C VAL A 252 0.59 2.83 24.64
N ARG A 253 -0.02 2.26 23.60
CA ARG A 253 -1.48 2.05 23.53
C ARG A 253 -1.76 0.59 23.24
N ILE A 254 -2.58 -0.02 24.09
CA ILE A 254 -2.97 -1.43 24.01
C ILE A 254 -4.41 -1.46 23.50
N PHE A 255 -4.63 -2.15 22.40
CA PHE A 255 -5.93 -2.33 21.78
C PHE A 255 -6.45 -3.74 22.13
N ASP A 256 -7.56 -3.85 22.81
CA ASP A 256 -8.25 -5.11 23.02
C ASP A 256 -9.05 -5.49 21.76
N SER A 257 -8.31 -5.67 20.67
CA SER A 257 -8.83 -6.00 19.36
C SER A 257 -8.09 -7.22 18.82
N GLY A 258 -8.81 -8.13 18.21
CA GLY A 258 -8.25 -9.36 17.66
C GLY A 258 -9.24 -10.06 16.75
N ALA A 259 -8.77 -11.00 15.93
CA ALA A 259 -9.60 -11.91 15.14
C ALA A 259 -9.61 -13.27 15.82
N LYS A 260 -10.81 -13.83 16.09
CA LYS A 260 -10.96 -15.20 16.58
C LYS A 260 -11.60 -16.06 15.51
N ILE A 261 -11.01 -17.23 15.28
CA ILE A 261 -11.67 -18.32 14.55
C ILE A 261 -12.51 -19.04 15.61
N PRO A 262 -13.85 -19.04 15.55
CA PRO A 262 -14.67 -19.83 16.46
C PRO A 262 -14.35 -21.30 16.26
N ASP A 263 -14.22 -22.06 17.35
CA ASP A 263 -14.09 -23.52 17.29
C ASP A 263 -15.34 -24.09 16.59
N PRO A 264 -15.23 -24.84 15.49
CA PRO A 264 -16.38 -25.29 14.72
C PRO A 264 -17.10 -26.44 15.47
N GLU A 265 -18.00 -26.11 16.41
CA GLU A 265 -18.95 -27.11 16.96
C GLU A 265 -20.05 -27.51 15.97
N THR A 266 -20.19 -26.81 14.85
CA THR A 266 -21.14 -27.15 13.78
C THR A 266 -20.55 -26.85 12.40
N PHE A 267 -20.61 -27.86 11.53
CA PHE A 267 -20.27 -27.80 10.11
C PHE A 267 -21.11 -26.72 9.40
N GLY A 268 -20.49 -25.61 8.95
CA GLY A 268 -21.11 -24.65 8.06
C GLY A 268 -20.94 -23.15 8.35
N GLU A 269 -20.39 -22.73 9.48
CA GLU A 269 -20.20 -21.31 9.80
C GLU A 269 -18.72 -20.96 10.09
N TYR A 270 -17.93 -20.71 9.02
CA TYR A 270 -16.70 -19.94 9.12
C TYR A 270 -17.08 -18.44 9.20
N GLN A 271 -17.37 -17.96 10.37
CA GLN A 271 -17.46 -16.51 10.62
C GLN A 271 -16.23 -16.11 11.45
N LEU A 272 -15.28 -15.40 10.81
CA LEU A 272 -14.29 -14.62 11.54
C LEU A 272 -15.02 -13.58 12.39
N SER A 273 -14.98 -13.74 13.71
CA SER A 273 -15.51 -12.70 14.60
C SER A 273 -14.36 -11.75 14.98
N TYR A 274 -14.52 -10.50 14.63
CA TYR A 274 -13.64 -9.43 15.09
C TYR A 274 -14.06 -9.01 16.50
N ARG A 275 -13.10 -9.06 17.42
CA ARG A 275 -13.28 -8.53 18.75
C ARG A 275 -12.84 -7.06 18.77
N THR A 276 -13.70 -6.15 19.19
CA THR A 276 -13.41 -4.74 19.40
C THR A 276 -13.66 -4.44 20.88
N GLY A 277 -12.60 -4.22 21.63
CA GLY A 277 -12.65 -3.87 23.05
C GLY A 277 -12.10 -2.47 23.33
N ASP A 278 -11.67 -2.24 24.55
CA ASP A 278 -11.15 -0.96 25.01
C ASP A 278 -9.74 -0.67 24.48
N ILE A 279 -9.41 0.63 24.37
CA ILE A 279 -8.04 1.09 24.15
C ILE A 279 -7.51 1.58 25.47
N VAL A 280 -6.43 0.97 25.95
CA VAL A 280 -5.79 1.29 27.24
C VAL A 280 -4.43 1.92 27.00
N SER A 281 -4.21 3.13 27.52
CA SER A 281 -2.90 3.78 27.57
C SER A 281 -2.35 3.65 28.98
N PRO A 282 -1.42 2.70 29.25
CA PRO A 282 -0.82 2.55 30.56
C PRO A 282 0.04 3.78 30.89
N ARG A 283 0.08 4.17 32.16
CA ARG A 283 1.00 5.21 32.60
C ARG A 283 2.43 4.65 32.56
N ILE A 284 3.27 5.24 31.73
CA ILE A 284 4.69 4.91 31.62
C ILE A 284 5.48 5.89 32.51
N GLU A 285 6.43 5.38 33.28
CA GLU A 285 7.33 6.22 34.10
C GLU A 285 8.25 7.04 33.21
N ALA A 286 8.44 8.31 33.54
CA ALA A 286 9.26 9.24 32.77
C ALA A 286 10.75 9.20 33.23
N THR A 287 11.34 8.00 33.32
CA THR A 287 12.75 7.84 33.65
C THR A 287 13.59 7.93 32.37
N GLU A 288 14.71 8.63 32.42
CA GLU A 288 15.61 8.76 31.26
C GLU A 288 16.28 7.39 30.97
N PRO A 289 16.08 6.80 29.76
CA PRO A 289 16.62 5.48 29.45
C PRO A 289 18.16 5.39 29.56
N LEU A 290 18.87 6.47 29.19
CA LEU A 290 20.33 6.52 29.26
C LEU A 290 20.84 6.42 30.70
N SER A 291 20.15 7.00 31.66
CA SER A 291 20.54 6.87 33.09
C SER A 291 20.36 5.43 33.60
N LEU A 292 19.30 4.72 33.18
CA LEU A 292 19.09 3.31 33.49
C LEU A 292 20.14 2.41 32.83
N GLU A 293 20.52 2.71 31.62
CA GLU A 293 21.56 2.00 30.86
C GLU A 293 22.93 2.09 31.57
N LEU A 294 23.32 3.29 31.98
CA LEU A 294 24.58 3.49 32.67
C LEU A 294 24.57 2.92 34.12
N ALA A 295 23.40 2.92 34.77
CA ALA A 295 23.25 2.23 36.05
C ALA A 295 23.41 0.71 35.91
N ASP A 296 22.90 0.10 34.83
CA ASP A 296 23.10 -1.33 34.54
C ASP A 296 24.59 -1.63 34.24
N PHE A 297 25.27 -0.74 33.51
CA PHE A 297 26.71 -0.87 33.27
C PHE A 297 27.50 -0.88 34.59
N ALA A 298 27.18 0.07 35.49
CA ALA A 298 27.81 0.09 36.82
C ALA A 298 27.55 -1.18 37.65
N THR A 299 26.27 -1.61 37.67
CA THR A 299 25.88 -2.82 38.38
C THR A 299 26.56 -4.06 37.83
N SER A 300 26.67 -4.16 36.53
CA SER A 300 27.33 -5.29 35.85
C SER A 300 28.83 -5.36 36.21
N ILE A 301 29.52 -4.22 36.33
CA ILE A 301 30.89 -4.17 36.78
C ILE A 301 31.01 -4.56 38.26
N LEU A 302 30.19 -4.00 39.11
CA LEU A 302 30.27 -4.20 40.57
C LEU A 302 29.89 -5.60 41.03
N GLU A 303 28.87 -6.18 40.36
CA GLU A 303 28.30 -7.50 40.75
C GLU A 303 28.77 -8.65 39.86
N GLY A 304 29.50 -8.35 38.76
CA GLY A 304 29.91 -9.34 37.76
C GLY A 304 28.71 -9.96 36.99
N SER A 305 27.64 -9.19 36.84
CA SER A 305 26.45 -9.62 36.12
C SER A 305 26.54 -9.27 34.62
N THR A 306 25.71 -9.94 33.78
CA THR A 306 25.62 -9.61 32.37
C THR A 306 24.62 -8.49 32.15
N PRO A 307 24.97 -7.37 31.48
CA PRO A 307 24.04 -6.27 31.23
C PRO A 307 22.94 -6.67 30.22
N ALA A 308 21.78 -6.03 30.33
CA ALA A 308 20.70 -6.26 29.37
C ALA A 308 21.13 -5.94 27.94
N SER A 309 21.91 -4.88 27.72
CA SER A 309 22.60 -4.58 26.47
C SER A 309 23.99 -5.23 26.44
N SER A 310 24.04 -6.57 26.36
CA SER A 310 25.30 -7.32 26.36
C SER A 310 26.03 -7.27 25.01
N ALA A 311 27.31 -7.64 24.98
CA ALA A 311 28.08 -7.82 23.75
C ALA A 311 27.43 -8.80 22.77
N ALA A 312 26.74 -9.85 23.28
CA ALA A 312 25.98 -10.79 22.47
C ALA A 312 24.80 -10.11 21.75
N VAL A 313 24.09 -9.20 22.42
CA VAL A 313 23.04 -8.38 21.76
C VAL A 313 23.65 -7.49 20.68
N GLY A 314 24.81 -6.86 20.96
CA GLY A 314 25.56 -6.07 19.99
C GLY A 314 25.99 -6.89 18.77
N LEU A 315 26.45 -8.12 18.98
CA LEU A 315 26.78 -9.05 17.89
C LEU A 315 25.58 -9.37 17.02
N ASP A 316 24.43 -9.69 17.63
CA ASP A 316 23.19 -10.03 16.92
C ASP A 316 22.69 -8.86 16.09
N VAL A 317 22.75 -7.61 16.62
CA VAL A 317 22.39 -6.39 15.90
C VAL A 317 23.31 -6.19 14.68
N VAL A 318 24.62 -6.28 14.84
CA VAL A 318 25.59 -6.09 13.75
C VAL A 318 25.40 -7.18 12.67
N ARG A 319 25.19 -8.44 13.06
CA ARG A 319 24.88 -9.54 12.11
C ARG A 319 23.62 -9.27 11.30
N THR A 320 22.60 -8.71 11.93
CA THR A 320 21.37 -8.31 11.24
C THR A 320 21.64 -7.20 10.23
N ILE A 321 22.42 -6.18 10.59
CA ILE A 321 22.83 -5.08 9.70
C ILE A 321 23.66 -5.62 8.52
N GLU A 322 24.63 -6.50 8.75
CA GLU A 322 25.41 -7.13 7.68
C GLU A 322 24.55 -7.98 6.73
N ALA A 323 23.48 -8.63 7.24
CA ALA A 323 22.55 -9.35 6.41
C ALA A 323 21.69 -8.40 5.57
N VAL A 324 21.29 -7.24 6.13
CA VAL A 324 20.64 -6.17 5.36
C VAL A 324 21.55 -5.68 4.24
N ASP A 325 22.82 -5.36 4.52
CA ASP A 325 23.77 -4.89 3.52
C ASP A 325 24.00 -5.93 2.41
N ARG A 326 24.10 -7.21 2.77
CA ARG A 326 24.19 -8.29 1.76
C ARG A 326 22.95 -8.33 0.87
N SER A 327 21.76 -8.26 1.46
CA SER A 327 20.50 -8.24 0.69
C SER A 327 20.43 -7.01 -0.23
N LEU A 328 20.85 -5.82 0.25
CA LEU A 328 20.90 -4.61 -0.57
C LEU A 328 21.85 -4.74 -1.75
N ASN A 329 23.04 -5.32 -1.55
CA ASN A 329 24.03 -5.54 -2.59
C ASN A 329 23.57 -6.61 -3.61
N ASP A 330 22.74 -7.56 -3.17
CA ASP A 330 22.18 -8.64 -3.98
C ASP A 330 20.75 -8.30 -4.48
N HIS A 331 20.43 -7.00 -4.62
CA HIS A 331 19.17 -6.50 -5.19
C HIS A 331 17.90 -6.97 -4.44
N GLY A 332 17.97 -7.12 -3.12
CA GLY A 332 16.85 -7.49 -2.28
C GLY A 332 16.65 -8.99 -2.09
N ILE A 333 17.57 -9.82 -2.59
CA ILE A 333 17.50 -11.27 -2.37
C ILE A 333 17.54 -11.58 -0.86
N PRO A 334 16.66 -12.47 -0.36
CA PRO A 334 16.65 -12.86 1.04
C PRO A 334 17.98 -13.47 1.48
N VAL A 335 18.49 -13.03 2.62
CA VAL A 335 19.72 -13.51 3.26
C VAL A 335 19.35 -14.27 4.52
N HIS A 336 19.75 -15.55 4.61
CA HIS A 336 19.55 -16.35 5.81
C HIS A 336 20.63 -16.05 6.84
N LEU A 337 20.21 -15.88 8.10
CA LEU A 337 21.08 -15.74 9.24
C LEU A 337 21.22 -17.12 9.90
N ASP A 338 22.42 -17.72 9.86
CA ASP A 338 22.67 -19.08 10.32
C ASP A 338 22.28 -19.31 11.79
N GLY A 339 21.26 -20.14 11.96
CA GLY A 339 21.07 -21.01 13.10
C GLY A 339 20.84 -22.41 12.53
N ALA A 340 21.89 -23.21 12.43
CA ALA A 340 21.94 -24.63 12.06
C ALA A 340 20.77 -25.17 11.18
N GLY A 341 21.00 -25.39 9.87
CA GLY A 341 20.27 -26.42 9.13
C GLY A 341 19.59 -26.08 7.82
N LEU A 342 20.02 -25.09 7.01
CA LEU A 342 19.42 -24.79 5.69
C LEU A 342 20.44 -24.69 4.54
N GLY A 343 21.58 -25.34 4.65
CA GLY A 343 22.58 -25.40 3.56
C GLY A 343 22.13 -26.15 2.29
N ALA A 344 20.98 -26.84 2.30
CA ALA A 344 20.52 -27.64 1.16
C ALA A 344 19.50 -26.93 0.26
N LEU A 345 18.90 -25.81 0.68
CA LEU A 345 17.89 -25.08 -0.09
C LEU A 345 18.50 -24.02 -1.04
N SER A 346 19.71 -23.55 -0.77
CA SER A 346 20.36 -22.51 -1.59
C SER A 346 20.87 -23.03 -2.94
N GLU A 347 21.29 -24.31 -3.04
CA GLU A 347 21.73 -24.91 -4.31
C GLU A 347 20.55 -25.19 -5.24
N SER A 348 19.42 -25.67 -4.70
CA SER A 348 18.22 -25.93 -5.51
C SER A 348 17.55 -24.65 -6.04
N LEU A 349 17.74 -23.51 -5.37
CA LEU A 349 17.26 -22.19 -5.86
C LEU A 349 18.18 -21.63 -6.95
N ARG A 350 19.50 -21.79 -6.81
CA ARG A 350 20.47 -21.38 -7.85
C ARG A 350 20.29 -22.18 -9.14
N ASP A 351 20.13 -23.48 -9.05
CA ASP A 351 19.84 -24.36 -10.19
C ASP A 351 18.50 -24.00 -10.87
N ARG A 352 17.51 -23.51 -10.10
CA ARG A 352 16.24 -23.01 -10.65
C ARG A 352 16.36 -21.64 -11.31
N ILE A 353 17.19 -20.73 -10.79
CA ILE A 353 17.43 -19.39 -11.37
C ILE A 353 18.27 -19.51 -12.65
N ASP A 354 19.27 -20.38 -12.70
CA ASP A 354 20.08 -20.60 -13.89
C ASP A 354 19.33 -21.35 -15.03
N SER A 355 18.20 -22.01 -14.71
CA SER A 355 17.29 -22.57 -15.71
C SER A 355 16.36 -21.54 -16.36
N PHE A 356 16.33 -20.29 -15.87
CA PHE A 356 15.52 -19.18 -16.41
C PHE A 356 16.34 -18.22 -17.32
N ARG A 357 17.12 -18.76 -18.29
CA ARG A 357 17.58 -17.93 -19.41
C ARG A 357 16.44 -17.72 -20.39
N PRO A 358 16.20 -16.48 -20.91
CA PRO A 358 15.20 -16.25 -21.93
C PRO A 358 15.55 -17.07 -23.18
N ALA A 359 14.62 -17.86 -23.65
CA ALA A 359 14.71 -18.44 -24.98
C ALA A 359 14.66 -17.33 -26.01
N GLU A 360 15.55 -17.37 -27.01
CA GLU A 360 15.52 -16.48 -28.17
C GLU A 360 14.13 -16.50 -28.81
N ALA A 361 13.67 -15.32 -29.23
CA ALA A 361 12.36 -15.10 -29.82
C ALA A 361 12.01 -16.19 -30.87
N ALA A 362 10.98 -16.98 -30.54
CA ALA A 362 10.37 -17.91 -31.46
C ALA A 362 9.50 -17.15 -32.44
N GLN A 363 9.79 -17.30 -33.71
CA GLN A 363 8.96 -16.88 -34.85
C GLN A 363 7.65 -17.67 -34.84
N ASP A 364 6.55 -17.02 -35.23
CA ASP A 364 5.20 -17.54 -35.44
C ASP A 364 5.06 -19.07 -35.39
N GLU A 365 4.68 -19.64 -34.22
CA GLU A 365 4.26 -21.04 -34.19
C GLU A 365 2.76 -21.12 -34.49
N PRO A 366 2.35 -22.06 -35.33
CA PRO A 366 0.94 -22.29 -35.63
C PRO A 366 0.19 -22.88 -34.43
N PHE A 367 -1.11 -22.59 -34.33
CA PHE A 367 -2.04 -23.18 -33.37
C PHE A 367 -1.79 -24.69 -33.15
N PRO A 368 -1.94 -25.20 -31.90
CA PRO A 368 -1.91 -26.63 -31.67
C PRO A 368 -2.92 -27.34 -32.57
N ALA A 369 -2.50 -28.47 -33.13
CA ALA A 369 -3.34 -29.25 -34.01
C ALA A 369 -4.65 -29.62 -33.34
N GLN A 370 -5.75 -29.78 -34.11
CA GLN A 370 -7.05 -30.17 -33.59
C GLN A 370 -6.90 -31.41 -32.67
N GLY A 371 -7.14 -31.21 -31.36
CA GLY A 371 -7.07 -32.26 -30.34
C GLY A 371 -6.15 -31.97 -29.15
N GLU A 372 -5.29 -30.94 -29.19
CA GLU A 372 -4.51 -30.48 -28.02
C GLU A 372 -5.25 -29.40 -27.23
N SER A 373 -5.17 -29.46 -25.89
CA SER A 373 -5.77 -28.47 -25.00
C SER A 373 -4.99 -27.15 -25.06
N LEU A 374 -5.70 -26.01 -25.10
CA LEU A 374 -5.09 -24.66 -24.96
C LEU A 374 -4.53 -24.38 -23.55
N GLY A 375 -4.75 -25.30 -22.58
CA GLY A 375 -4.49 -25.00 -21.17
C GLY A 375 -5.58 -24.08 -20.60
N THR A 376 -5.23 -22.87 -20.13
CA THR A 376 -6.19 -21.94 -19.56
C THR A 376 -6.72 -20.96 -20.63
N ALA A 377 -8.02 -21.02 -20.90
CA ALA A 377 -8.66 -19.97 -21.72
C ALA A 377 -9.02 -18.76 -20.85
N ILE A 378 -8.77 -17.56 -21.37
CA ILE A 378 -9.10 -16.29 -20.74
C ILE A 378 -10.11 -15.56 -21.63
N LEU A 379 -11.30 -15.26 -21.09
CA LEU A 379 -12.32 -14.51 -21.82
C LEU A 379 -12.31 -13.04 -21.43
N GLY A 380 -11.99 -12.18 -22.40
CA GLY A 380 -11.88 -10.72 -22.30
C GLY A 380 -10.44 -10.22 -22.16
N GLY A 381 -10.05 -9.27 -23.00
CA GLY A 381 -8.72 -8.61 -23.04
C GLY A 381 -8.67 -7.27 -22.30
N GLY A 382 -9.49 -7.08 -21.26
CA GLY A 382 -9.45 -5.92 -20.37
C GLY A 382 -8.43 -6.08 -19.23
N PRO A 383 -8.38 -5.12 -18.27
CA PRO A 383 -7.44 -5.15 -17.14
C PRO A 383 -7.36 -6.50 -16.42
N ALA A 384 -8.51 -7.12 -16.15
CA ALA A 384 -8.55 -8.41 -15.46
C ALA A 384 -8.00 -9.56 -16.33
N GLY A 385 -8.49 -9.72 -17.57
CA GLY A 385 -8.04 -10.81 -18.42
C GLY A 385 -6.55 -10.73 -18.79
N LEU A 386 -6.03 -9.55 -19.07
CA LEU A 386 -4.60 -9.37 -19.35
C LEU A 386 -3.73 -9.59 -18.12
N THR A 387 -4.23 -9.27 -16.92
CA THR A 387 -3.54 -9.63 -15.68
C THR A 387 -3.52 -11.14 -15.47
N ALA A 388 -4.62 -11.85 -15.78
CA ALA A 388 -4.64 -13.32 -15.75
C ALA A 388 -3.60 -13.90 -16.73
N ALA A 389 -3.51 -13.36 -17.94
CA ALA A 389 -2.51 -13.76 -18.95
C ALA A 389 -1.08 -13.51 -18.45
N TYR A 390 -0.84 -12.35 -17.81
CA TYR A 390 0.44 -12.05 -17.17
C TYR A 390 0.83 -13.12 -16.14
N ILE A 391 -0.10 -13.53 -15.26
CA ILE A 391 0.14 -14.57 -14.26
C ILE A 391 0.46 -15.92 -14.92
N LEU A 392 -0.26 -16.31 -15.98
CA LEU A 392 0.04 -17.54 -16.72
C LEU A 392 1.45 -17.49 -17.31
N GLY A 393 1.82 -16.39 -17.98
CA GLY A 393 3.16 -16.20 -18.54
C GLY A 393 4.25 -16.28 -17.47
N ARG A 394 4.07 -15.60 -16.33
CA ARG A 394 5.01 -15.65 -15.19
C ARG A 394 5.18 -17.06 -14.62
N ARG A 395 4.15 -17.89 -14.68
CA ARG A 395 4.14 -19.27 -14.19
C ARG A 395 4.52 -20.31 -15.25
N GLY A 396 4.81 -19.88 -16.49
CA GLY A 396 5.08 -20.80 -17.59
C GLY A 396 3.92 -21.77 -17.86
N ARG A 397 2.68 -21.35 -17.61
CA ARG A 397 1.47 -22.15 -17.84
C ARG A 397 0.89 -21.85 -19.20
N PRO A 398 0.46 -22.86 -19.99
CA PRO A 398 -0.14 -22.62 -21.28
C PRO A 398 -1.51 -21.95 -21.16
N GLY A 399 -1.84 -21.08 -22.10
CA GLY A 399 -3.15 -20.44 -22.17
C GLY A 399 -3.29 -19.50 -23.36
N ALA A 400 -4.48 -18.91 -23.52
CA ALA A 400 -4.75 -17.93 -24.56
C ALA A 400 -5.85 -16.94 -24.11
N VAL A 401 -5.77 -15.68 -24.57
CA VAL A 401 -6.78 -14.64 -24.35
C VAL A 401 -7.65 -14.50 -25.58
N PHE A 402 -8.98 -14.41 -25.37
CA PHE A 402 -9.98 -14.19 -26.43
C PHE A 402 -10.73 -12.88 -26.16
N GLU A 403 -10.47 -11.86 -27.01
CA GLU A 403 -11.09 -10.54 -26.92
C GLU A 403 -12.02 -10.30 -28.12
N ALA A 404 -13.24 -9.86 -27.81
CA ALA A 404 -14.26 -9.61 -28.84
C ALA A 404 -14.01 -8.35 -29.67
N ASP A 405 -13.28 -7.37 -29.09
CA ASP A 405 -12.94 -6.10 -29.75
C ASP A 405 -11.68 -6.24 -30.64
N GLY A 406 -11.45 -5.23 -31.46
CA GLY A 406 -10.22 -5.10 -32.26
C GLY A 406 -9.01 -4.57 -31.51
N THR A 407 -9.16 -4.19 -30.23
CA THR A 407 -8.13 -3.64 -29.35
C THR A 407 -8.28 -4.16 -27.94
N VAL A 408 -7.16 -4.27 -27.22
CA VAL A 408 -7.15 -4.64 -25.79
C VAL A 408 -7.54 -3.46 -24.89
N GLY A 409 -7.70 -3.71 -23.57
CA GLY A 409 -7.95 -2.72 -22.54
C GLY A 409 -9.41 -2.65 -22.07
N GLY A 410 -10.37 -3.26 -22.81
CA GLY A 410 -11.78 -3.24 -22.45
C GLY A 410 -12.33 -1.82 -22.32
N ILE A 411 -12.98 -1.48 -21.18
CA ILE A 411 -13.44 -0.09 -20.93
C ILE A 411 -12.31 0.88 -20.59
N SER A 412 -11.10 0.39 -20.30
CA SER A 412 -9.90 1.20 -19.99
C SER A 412 -8.97 1.36 -21.20
N LYS A 413 -9.45 1.09 -22.42
CA LYS A 413 -8.68 1.33 -23.65
C LYS A 413 -8.61 2.83 -23.96
N THR A 414 -7.60 3.22 -24.70
CA THR A 414 -7.49 4.57 -25.31
C THR A 414 -7.99 4.50 -26.74
N VAL A 415 -8.79 5.48 -27.14
CA VAL A 415 -9.24 5.66 -28.54
C VAL A 415 -8.36 6.70 -29.21
N GLU A 416 -7.96 6.42 -30.45
CA GLU A 416 -7.24 7.37 -31.31
C GLU A 416 -8.16 7.86 -32.43
N PHE A 417 -8.24 9.19 -32.58
CA PHE A 417 -9.05 9.84 -33.62
C PHE A 417 -8.34 11.11 -34.11
N ASN A 418 -8.03 11.17 -35.39
CA ASN A 418 -7.39 12.32 -36.07
C ASN A 418 -6.14 12.87 -35.32
N GLY A 419 -5.30 11.98 -34.77
CA GLY A 419 -4.08 12.33 -34.05
C GLY A 419 -4.29 12.80 -32.60
N PHE A 420 -5.50 12.67 -32.07
CA PHE A 420 -5.83 12.85 -30.64
C PHE A 420 -6.09 11.49 -30.01
N ARG A 421 -5.78 11.40 -28.72
CA ARG A 421 -6.07 10.25 -27.88
C ARG A 421 -7.00 10.65 -26.73
N PHE A 422 -7.92 9.77 -26.39
CA PHE A 422 -8.85 10.00 -25.28
C PHE A 422 -9.35 8.67 -24.69
N ASP A 423 -9.73 8.73 -23.42
CA ASP A 423 -10.22 7.59 -22.66
C ASP A 423 -11.72 7.40 -22.81
N LEU A 424 -12.20 6.19 -22.59
CA LEU A 424 -13.63 5.88 -22.48
C LEU A 424 -14.22 6.21 -21.10
N GLY A 425 -13.78 7.32 -20.52
CA GLY A 425 -14.09 7.78 -19.17
C GLY A 425 -12.83 8.22 -18.42
N GLY A 426 -12.94 8.59 -17.14
CA GLY A 426 -11.78 9.02 -16.34
C GLY A 426 -11.05 7.83 -15.72
N HIS A 427 -10.03 7.32 -16.36
CA HIS A 427 -9.24 6.17 -15.92
C HIS A 427 -7.92 6.58 -15.27
N ARG A 428 -7.97 7.15 -14.07
CA ARG A 428 -6.77 7.43 -13.28
C ARG A 428 -6.20 6.14 -12.66
N PHE A 429 -4.89 6.07 -12.56
CA PHE A 429 -4.18 4.99 -11.86
C PHE A 429 -3.85 5.44 -10.45
N PHE A 430 -4.54 4.86 -9.52
CA PHE A 430 -4.30 5.01 -8.08
C PHE A 430 -4.66 3.70 -7.40
N THR A 431 -3.79 3.21 -6.55
CA THR A 431 -4.03 2.01 -5.75
C THR A 431 -3.34 2.11 -4.40
N LYS A 432 -3.92 1.48 -3.39
CA LYS A 432 -3.28 1.20 -2.11
C LYS A 432 -2.61 -0.17 -2.09
N LEU A 433 -2.92 -1.01 -3.07
CA LEU A 433 -2.33 -2.34 -3.24
C LEU A 433 -0.93 -2.21 -3.83
N GLN A 434 0.10 -2.26 -2.98
CA GLN A 434 1.49 -2.10 -3.38
C GLN A 434 1.92 -3.08 -4.50
N PRO A 435 1.49 -4.35 -4.51
CA PRO A 435 1.80 -5.26 -5.61
C PRO A 435 1.30 -4.74 -6.97
N ILE A 436 0.10 -4.19 -7.00
CA ILE A 436 -0.47 -3.63 -8.23
C ILE A 436 0.28 -2.36 -8.65
N ALA A 437 0.65 -1.50 -7.68
CA ALA A 437 1.44 -0.31 -7.96
C ALA A 437 2.79 -0.66 -8.61
N ARG A 438 3.52 -1.65 -8.05
CA ARG A 438 4.79 -2.14 -8.60
C ARG A 438 4.63 -2.73 -10.00
N LEU A 439 3.55 -3.50 -10.21
CA LEU A 439 3.27 -4.10 -11.51
C LEU A 439 3.00 -3.04 -12.58
N TRP A 440 2.30 -1.95 -12.25
CA TRP A 440 2.12 -0.83 -13.16
C TRP A 440 3.46 -0.13 -13.48
N GLU A 441 4.33 0.04 -12.49
CA GLU A 441 5.66 0.63 -12.67
C GLU A 441 6.59 -0.28 -13.51
N GLU A 442 6.54 -1.59 -13.28
CA GLU A 442 7.27 -2.59 -14.09
C GLU A 442 6.88 -2.51 -15.57
N MET A 443 5.59 -2.35 -15.86
CA MET A 443 5.10 -2.34 -17.24
C MET A 443 5.43 -1.07 -18.02
N LEU A 444 5.42 0.10 -17.39
CA LEU A 444 5.54 1.37 -18.12
C LEU A 444 6.75 2.23 -17.72
N GLY A 445 7.38 2.02 -16.55
CA GLY A 445 8.56 2.77 -16.14
C GLY A 445 8.35 4.29 -16.26
N GLU A 446 9.21 4.97 -17.03
CA GLU A 446 9.18 6.43 -17.23
C GLU A 446 7.95 6.94 -18.03
N GLU A 447 7.28 6.06 -18.76
CA GLU A 447 6.03 6.39 -19.47
C GLU A 447 4.82 6.50 -18.52
N PHE A 448 4.99 6.18 -17.23
CA PHE A 448 3.96 6.27 -16.20
C PHE A 448 4.08 7.57 -15.41
N LEU A 449 3.41 8.61 -15.88
CA LEU A 449 3.55 9.99 -15.41
C LEU A 449 2.82 10.20 -14.07
N THR A 450 3.39 11.03 -13.18
CA THR A 450 2.68 11.57 -12.02
C THR A 450 1.96 12.87 -12.41
N ARG A 451 0.69 13.00 -12.02
CA ARG A 451 -0.14 14.17 -12.36
C ARG A 451 -0.83 14.73 -11.10
N PRO A 452 -0.80 16.05 -10.90
CA PRO A 452 -1.56 16.68 -9.84
C PRO A 452 -3.06 16.56 -10.13
N ARG A 453 -3.83 16.31 -9.08
CA ARG A 453 -5.28 16.22 -9.17
C ARG A 453 -5.92 17.59 -8.96
N LEU A 454 -6.64 18.07 -9.97
CA LEU A 454 -7.57 19.19 -9.86
C LEU A 454 -8.94 18.76 -10.41
N SER A 455 -9.95 18.77 -9.55
CA SER A 455 -11.33 18.48 -9.96
C SER A 455 -12.31 19.35 -9.20
N ARG A 456 -13.35 19.82 -9.89
CA ARG A 456 -14.39 20.68 -9.31
C ARG A 456 -15.79 20.16 -9.66
N ILE A 457 -16.78 20.65 -8.94
CA ILE A 457 -18.20 20.48 -9.21
C ILE A 457 -18.75 21.80 -9.76
N PHE A 458 -19.44 21.74 -10.89
CA PHE A 458 -20.21 22.86 -11.43
C PHE A 458 -21.69 22.71 -11.06
N TYR A 459 -22.23 23.70 -10.31
CA TYR A 459 -23.62 23.74 -9.89
C TYR A 459 -24.12 25.20 -9.78
N ASP A 460 -25.29 25.49 -10.36
CA ASP A 460 -25.94 26.80 -10.31
C ASP A 460 -25.00 27.96 -10.72
N GLY A 461 -24.27 27.80 -11.84
CA GLY A 461 -23.33 28.78 -12.37
C GLY A 461 -22.04 28.96 -11.57
N LYS A 462 -21.74 28.12 -10.60
CA LYS A 462 -20.58 28.21 -9.68
C LYS A 462 -19.77 26.91 -9.65
N TYR A 463 -18.46 27.07 -9.44
CA TYR A 463 -17.54 25.97 -9.23
C TYR A 463 -17.31 25.75 -7.75
N PHE A 464 -17.38 24.49 -7.30
CA PHE A 464 -17.04 24.05 -5.94
C PHE A 464 -15.87 23.08 -6.03
N ASP A 465 -14.91 23.19 -5.10
CA ASP A 465 -13.81 22.25 -5.04
C ASP A 465 -14.32 20.84 -4.70
N TYR A 466 -13.72 19.81 -5.26
CA TYR A 466 -14.04 18.44 -4.92
C TYR A 466 -12.85 17.78 -4.20
N PRO A 467 -13.08 17.33 -2.97
CA PRO A 467 -14.33 17.29 -2.24
C PRO A 467 -14.81 18.64 -1.74
N ILE A 468 -16.12 18.73 -1.57
CA ILE A 468 -16.78 19.94 -1.10
C ILE A 468 -16.36 20.26 0.33
N THR A 469 -15.83 21.47 0.55
CA THR A 469 -15.50 21.97 1.88
C THR A 469 -16.63 22.85 2.42
N ALA A 470 -16.81 22.88 3.74
CA ALA A 470 -17.82 23.75 4.35
C ALA A 470 -17.54 25.25 4.10
N LYS A 471 -16.25 25.63 3.99
CA LYS A 471 -15.83 27.01 3.62
C LYS A 471 -16.31 27.37 2.21
N ASP A 472 -16.18 26.44 1.29
CA ASP A 472 -16.58 26.61 -0.10
C ASP A 472 -18.10 26.69 -0.25
N VAL A 473 -18.84 25.86 0.51
CA VAL A 473 -20.31 25.94 0.59
C VAL A 473 -20.77 27.32 1.07
N VAL A 474 -20.23 27.84 2.17
CA VAL A 474 -20.61 29.15 2.71
C VAL A 474 -20.24 30.27 1.76
N ALA A 475 -19.03 30.25 1.16
CA ALA A 475 -18.55 31.28 0.28
C ALA A 475 -19.34 31.35 -1.04
N ARG A 476 -19.78 30.21 -1.56
CA ARG A 476 -20.37 30.11 -2.90
C ARG A 476 -21.90 30.00 -2.93
N LEU A 477 -22.53 29.25 -1.98
CA LEU A 477 -24.00 29.23 -1.83
C LEU A 477 -24.57 30.49 -1.14
N GLY A 478 -23.71 31.20 -0.39
CA GLY A 478 -24.13 32.35 0.41
C GLY A 478 -24.70 31.96 1.79
N ILE A 479 -24.72 32.94 2.71
CA ILE A 479 -25.05 32.74 4.13
C ILE A 479 -26.47 32.18 4.31
N TRP A 480 -27.43 32.59 3.53
CA TRP A 480 -28.84 32.19 3.68
C TRP A 480 -29.04 30.70 3.37
N GLU A 481 -28.56 30.24 2.20
CA GLU A 481 -28.74 28.84 1.82
C GLU A 481 -27.86 27.93 2.68
N SER A 482 -26.66 28.36 3.07
CA SER A 482 -25.80 27.63 4.01
C SER A 482 -26.46 27.47 5.38
N THR A 483 -27.17 28.49 5.87
CA THR A 483 -27.95 28.39 7.12
C THR A 483 -29.09 27.36 7.00
N ARG A 484 -29.80 27.34 5.87
CA ARG A 484 -30.85 26.34 5.60
C ARG A 484 -30.30 24.93 5.51
N CYS A 485 -29.11 24.74 4.91
CA CYS A 485 -28.40 23.46 4.88
C CYS A 485 -28.02 23.02 6.32
N ALA A 486 -27.49 23.92 7.13
CA ALA A 486 -27.13 23.63 8.52
C ALA A 486 -28.36 23.25 9.37
N LEU A 487 -29.48 23.98 9.24
CA LEU A 487 -30.72 23.63 9.94
C LEU A 487 -31.28 22.27 9.49
N SER A 488 -31.22 21.97 8.18
CA SER A 488 -31.62 20.68 7.63
C SER A 488 -30.76 19.53 8.17
N TYR A 489 -29.44 19.75 8.29
CA TYR A 489 -28.50 18.79 8.89
C TYR A 489 -28.79 18.57 10.39
N LEU A 490 -28.97 19.65 11.17
CA LEU A 490 -29.29 19.53 12.60
C LEU A 490 -30.61 18.81 12.85
N TRP A 491 -31.59 19.01 11.99
CA TRP A 491 -32.86 18.29 12.04
C TRP A 491 -32.67 16.80 11.76
N ALA A 492 -31.94 16.46 10.71
CA ALA A 492 -31.62 15.08 10.34
C ALA A 492 -30.80 14.38 11.43
N ALA A 493 -29.79 15.06 12.01
CA ALA A 493 -28.97 14.53 13.11
C ALA A 493 -29.78 14.18 14.37
N ARG A 494 -30.88 14.92 14.60
CA ARG A 494 -31.77 14.70 15.76
C ARG A 494 -32.79 13.58 15.51
N HIS A 495 -33.09 13.23 14.25
CA HIS A 495 -34.08 12.22 13.85
C HIS A 495 -33.38 11.09 13.06
N ARG A 496 -32.20 10.67 13.49
CA ARG A 496 -31.46 9.58 12.85
C ARG A 496 -32.30 8.31 12.83
N ASN A 497 -32.46 7.78 11.62
CA ASN A 497 -33.00 6.45 11.42
C ASN A 497 -31.84 5.56 10.93
N ASP A 498 -31.46 4.55 11.71
CA ASP A 498 -30.34 3.66 11.39
C ASP A 498 -30.72 2.60 10.32
N GLU A 499 -32.01 2.47 9.98
CA GLU A 499 -32.52 1.59 8.93
C GLU A 499 -32.63 2.32 7.58
N ALA A 500 -31.48 2.81 7.05
CA ALA A 500 -31.46 3.41 5.73
C ALA A 500 -31.35 2.32 4.66
N HIS A 501 -32.44 2.03 3.94
CA HIS A 501 -32.46 1.01 2.87
C HIS A 501 -32.05 1.55 1.51
N THR A 502 -32.19 2.87 1.28
CA THR A 502 -31.90 3.51 0.00
C THR A 502 -30.77 4.53 0.11
N PHE A 503 -30.17 4.86 -1.04
CA PHE A 503 -29.17 5.94 -1.15
C PHE A 503 -29.72 7.28 -0.64
N GLU A 504 -30.95 7.62 -1.03
CA GLU A 504 -31.61 8.86 -0.61
C GLU A 504 -31.79 8.89 0.92
N ASP A 505 -32.26 7.80 1.53
CA ASP A 505 -32.40 7.70 2.98
C ASP A 505 -31.05 7.84 3.68
N TRP A 506 -30.03 7.15 3.16
CA TRP A 506 -28.71 7.13 3.73
C TRP A 506 -28.06 8.53 3.75
N VAL A 507 -28.15 9.27 2.61
CA VAL A 507 -27.60 10.63 2.48
C VAL A 507 -28.41 11.63 3.28
N THR A 508 -29.74 11.59 3.18
CA THR A 508 -30.61 12.57 3.86
C THR A 508 -30.54 12.44 5.37
N THR A 509 -30.44 11.23 5.91
CA THR A 509 -30.27 10.98 7.36
C THR A 509 -28.93 11.49 7.89
N ARG A 510 -27.87 11.50 7.07
CA ARG A 510 -26.50 11.89 7.47
C ARG A 510 -26.18 13.34 7.20
N PHE A 511 -26.68 13.90 6.09
CA PHE A 511 -26.30 15.25 5.61
C PHE A 511 -27.47 16.23 5.55
N GLY A 512 -28.69 15.74 5.71
CA GLY A 512 -29.92 16.53 5.60
C GLY A 512 -30.42 16.64 4.15
N ARG A 513 -31.73 16.81 4.03
CA ARG A 513 -32.44 16.86 2.73
C ARG A 513 -31.89 17.95 1.80
N ARG A 514 -31.55 19.13 2.31
CA ARG A 514 -31.07 20.27 1.51
C ARG A 514 -29.76 19.99 0.79
N LEU A 515 -28.80 19.35 1.46
CA LEU A 515 -27.53 19.00 0.84
C LEU A 515 -27.70 17.86 -0.17
N TYR A 516 -28.61 16.91 0.11
CA TYR A 516 -28.97 15.89 -0.86
C TYR A 516 -29.51 16.50 -2.15
N ASP A 517 -30.51 17.39 -2.06
CA ASP A 517 -31.14 18.02 -3.22
C ASP A 517 -30.15 18.89 -4.04
N ALA A 518 -29.18 19.56 -3.36
CA ALA A 518 -28.22 20.45 -4.02
C ALA A 518 -27.07 19.68 -4.71
N PHE A 519 -26.46 18.72 -4.03
CA PHE A 519 -25.19 18.13 -4.50
C PHE A 519 -25.26 16.64 -4.87
N PHE A 520 -26.27 15.91 -4.45
CA PHE A 520 -26.34 14.49 -4.71
C PHE A 520 -27.42 14.07 -5.70
N ARG A 521 -28.62 14.63 -5.57
CA ARG A 521 -29.78 14.18 -6.32
C ARG A 521 -29.58 14.24 -7.83
N SER A 522 -29.32 15.44 -8.39
CA SER A 522 -29.20 15.65 -9.84
C SER A 522 -28.12 14.80 -10.46
N TYR A 523 -26.93 14.75 -9.86
CA TYR A 523 -25.82 13.98 -10.37
C TYR A 523 -26.08 12.46 -10.28
N THR A 524 -26.62 12.00 -9.14
CA THR A 524 -26.94 10.59 -8.94
C THR A 524 -27.98 10.09 -9.93
N GLU A 525 -29.03 10.89 -10.16
CA GLU A 525 -30.06 10.57 -11.15
C GLU A 525 -29.50 10.54 -12.58
N LYS A 526 -28.56 11.44 -12.92
CA LYS A 526 -27.86 11.39 -14.23
C LYS A 526 -27.05 10.10 -14.40
N VAL A 527 -26.22 9.77 -13.39
CA VAL A 527 -25.30 8.62 -13.45
C VAL A 527 -26.09 7.30 -13.50
N TRP A 528 -27.08 7.14 -12.63
CA TRP A 528 -27.78 5.85 -12.49
C TRP A 528 -29.06 5.71 -13.32
N GLY A 529 -29.62 6.84 -13.79
CA GLY A 529 -30.86 6.84 -14.59
C GLY A 529 -32.10 6.44 -13.80
N ILE A 530 -31.98 6.32 -12.47
CA ILE A 530 -33.07 6.01 -11.53
C ILE A 530 -32.97 6.95 -10.32
N PRO A 531 -34.10 7.25 -9.64
CA PRO A 531 -34.09 8.11 -8.46
C PRO A 531 -33.30 7.46 -7.31
N GLY A 532 -32.70 8.30 -6.45
CA GLY A 532 -31.93 7.85 -5.30
C GLY A 532 -32.68 6.94 -4.32
N SER A 533 -34.03 7.03 -4.33
CA SER A 533 -34.92 6.14 -3.55
C SER A 533 -35.02 4.71 -4.11
N GLN A 534 -34.48 4.42 -5.29
CA GLN A 534 -34.43 3.09 -5.90
C GLN A 534 -33.01 2.48 -5.91
N ILE A 535 -32.00 3.20 -5.47
CA ILE A 535 -30.62 2.75 -5.35
C ILE A 535 -30.41 2.20 -3.94
N ARG A 536 -29.79 1.03 -3.79
CA ARG A 536 -29.46 0.44 -2.47
C ARG A 536 -28.47 1.29 -1.68
N SER A 537 -28.67 1.36 -0.36
CA SER A 537 -27.79 2.12 0.56
C SER A 537 -26.35 1.59 0.61
N LEU A 538 -26.13 0.33 0.25
CA LEU A 538 -24.81 -0.30 0.17
C LEU A 538 -23.84 0.50 -0.71
N TRP A 539 -24.30 1.00 -1.86
CA TRP A 539 -23.48 1.85 -2.73
C TRP A 539 -23.08 3.17 -2.08
N ALA A 540 -24.01 3.82 -1.32
CA ALA A 540 -23.68 5.03 -0.58
C ALA A 540 -22.66 4.77 0.54
N ALA A 541 -22.84 3.68 1.27
CA ALA A 541 -21.96 3.28 2.37
C ALA A 541 -20.54 3.00 1.86
N GLN A 542 -20.37 2.45 0.68
CA GLN A 542 -19.06 2.22 0.05
C GLN A 542 -18.36 3.50 -0.41
N ARG A 543 -19.11 4.56 -0.77
CA ARG A 543 -18.54 5.76 -1.43
C ARG A 543 -18.48 7.03 -0.59
N ILE A 544 -19.29 7.14 0.47
CA ILE A 544 -19.46 8.39 1.23
C ILE A 544 -19.14 8.13 2.73
N LYS A 545 -18.14 7.34 3.06
CA LYS A 545 -17.71 7.13 4.45
C LYS A 545 -16.85 8.30 4.94
N ASN A 546 -16.96 8.62 6.25
CA ASN A 546 -16.13 9.57 7.00
C ASN A 546 -16.32 11.08 6.71
N PHE A 547 -17.20 11.51 5.81
CA PHE A 547 -17.54 12.90 5.71
C PHE A 547 -18.45 13.32 6.89
N SER A 548 -17.87 13.91 7.94
CA SER A 548 -18.61 14.49 9.08
C SER A 548 -18.77 15.99 8.90
N LEU A 549 -19.93 16.41 8.40
CA LEU A 549 -20.26 17.83 8.30
C LEU A 549 -20.22 18.53 9.67
N GLY A 550 -20.51 17.80 10.75
CA GLY A 550 -20.39 18.34 12.12
C GLY A 550 -18.96 18.69 12.48
N ARG A 551 -17.97 17.89 12.12
CA ARG A 551 -16.54 18.21 12.29
C ARG A 551 -16.10 19.36 11.39
N ALA A 552 -16.60 19.42 10.16
CA ALA A 552 -16.31 20.51 9.24
C ALA A 552 -16.88 21.86 9.75
N ILE A 553 -18.10 21.89 10.29
CA ILE A 553 -18.70 23.07 10.91
C ILE A 553 -17.95 23.49 12.18
N LEU A 554 -17.55 22.56 13.04
CA LEU A 554 -16.75 22.83 14.24
C LEU A 554 -15.36 23.36 13.90
N SER A 555 -14.76 22.91 12.80
CA SER A 555 -13.48 23.41 12.28
C SER A 555 -13.57 24.87 11.80
N ILE A 556 -14.69 25.27 11.20
CA ILE A 556 -14.93 26.67 10.79
C ILE A 556 -15.11 27.59 12.02
N LEU A 557 -15.73 27.07 13.09
CA LEU A 557 -15.96 27.81 14.33
C LEU A 557 -14.72 27.86 15.24
N GLY A 558 -13.57 27.33 14.79
CA GLY A 558 -12.31 27.34 15.54
C GLY A 558 -12.21 26.29 16.64
N PHE A 559 -13.19 25.38 16.76
CA PHE A 559 -13.24 24.30 17.74
C PHE A 559 -12.95 22.94 17.06
N GLY A 560 -11.71 22.70 16.66
CA GLY A 560 -11.32 21.41 16.12
C GLY A 560 -9.86 21.36 15.67
N LYS A 561 -9.15 20.29 16.02
CA LYS A 561 -7.82 20.01 15.43
C LYS A 561 -8.00 19.80 13.93
N LYS A 562 -7.12 20.41 13.14
CA LYS A 562 -6.93 20.15 11.71
C LYS A 562 -6.53 18.68 11.50
N ASN A 563 -7.48 17.79 11.46
CA ASN A 563 -7.31 16.52 10.76
C ASN A 563 -7.98 16.72 9.39
N VAL A 564 -7.22 17.27 8.46
CA VAL A 564 -7.54 17.20 7.04
C VAL A 564 -7.16 15.77 6.66
N THR A 565 -8.16 14.94 6.44
CA THR A 565 -7.98 13.66 5.75
C THR A 565 -7.39 13.99 4.39
N THR A 566 -6.16 13.55 4.15
CA THR A 566 -5.42 13.83 2.90
C THR A 566 -6.12 13.10 1.76
N LEU A 567 -6.80 13.88 0.92
CA LEU A 567 -7.25 13.42 -0.37
C LEU A 567 -6.04 13.10 -1.25
N ILE A 568 -6.26 12.21 -2.20
CA ILE A 568 -5.31 11.94 -3.28
C ILE A 568 -4.99 13.28 -3.96
N GLU A 569 -3.81 13.82 -3.69
CA GLU A 569 -3.34 15.08 -4.29
C GLU A 569 -2.75 14.84 -5.68
N GLU A 570 -2.27 13.60 -5.94
CA GLU A 570 -1.64 13.17 -7.19
C GLU A 570 -2.12 11.78 -7.59
N PHE A 571 -2.09 11.49 -8.89
CA PHE A 571 -2.35 10.16 -9.45
C PHE A 571 -1.36 9.85 -10.56
N ARG A 572 -1.25 8.57 -10.91
CA ARG A 572 -0.41 8.13 -12.02
C ARG A 572 -1.25 8.00 -13.30
N TYR A 573 -0.60 8.27 -14.43
CA TYR A 573 -1.26 8.20 -15.73
C TYR A 573 -0.28 7.86 -16.86
N PRO A 574 -0.58 6.89 -17.74
CA PRO A 574 0.28 6.57 -18.88
C PRO A 574 0.34 7.72 -19.87
N ARG A 575 1.52 7.95 -20.47
CA ARG A 575 1.77 9.09 -21.37
C ARG A 575 0.79 9.13 -22.56
N LEU A 576 0.45 7.97 -23.13
CA LEU A 576 -0.44 7.85 -24.29
C LEU A 576 -1.86 7.39 -23.91
N GLY A 577 -2.24 7.53 -22.64
CA GLY A 577 -3.53 7.09 -22.13
C GLY A 577 -3.52 5.69 -21.53
N PRO A 578 -4.60 5.27 -20.81
CA PRO A 578 -4.65 4.01 -20.08
C PRO A 578 -4.49 2.77 -20.98
N GLY A 579 -4.85 2.85 -22.26
CA GLY A 579 -4.65 1.76 -23.22
C GLY A 579 -3.21 1.31 -23.34
N GLN A 580 -2.24 2.25 -23.23
CA GLN A 580 -0.80 1.96 -23.25
C GLN A 580 -0.39 0.91 -22.20
N MET A 581 -0.98 0.95 -21.01
CA MET A 581 -0.76 -0.06 -19.97
C MET A 581 -1.19 -1.45 -20.45
N TRP A 582 -2.36 -1.54 -21.03
CA TRP A 582 -2.93 -2.84 -21.42
C TRP A 582 -2.29 -3.40 -22.70
N GLU A 583 -1.80 -2.54 -23.57
CA GLU A 583 -0.95 -2.92 -24.69
C GLU A 583 0.38 -3.51 -24.21
N ALA A 584 0.99 -2.94 -23.15
CA ALA A 584 2.19 -3.48 -22.54
C ALA A 584 1.95 -4.86 -21.90
N PHE A 585 0.82 -5.05 -21.21
CA PHE A 585 0.43 -6.35 -20.69
C PHE A 585 0.17 -7.39 -21.78
N ALA A 586 -0.46 -7.00 -22.89
CA ALA A 586 -0.68 -7.90 -24.02
C ALA A 586 0.65 -8.31 -24.67
N ALA A 587 1.55 -7.35 -24.92
CA ALA A 587 2.88 -7.64 -25.45
C ALA A 587 3.69 -8.57 -24.52
N TYR A 588 3.60 -8.37 -23.20
CA TYR A 588 4.21 -9.28 -22.23
C TYR A 588 3.63 -10.70 -22.33
N ALA A 589 2.30 -10.84 -22.41
CA ALA A 589 1.65 -12.14 -22.55
C ALA A 589 2.10 -12.87 -23.83
N GLU A 590 2.08 -12.19 -24.98
CA GLU A 590 2.54 -12.73 -26.25
C GLU A 590 4.02 -13.13 -26.23
N GLY A 591 4.87 -12.30 -25.60
CA GLY A 591 6.30 -12.60 -25.41
C GLY A 591 6.56 -13.82 -24.50
N ASN A 592 5.57 -14.24 -23.72
CA ASN A 592 5.61 -15.43 -22.85
C ASN A 592 4.70 -16.57 -23.34
N ALA A 593 4.49 -16.65 -24.64
CA ALA A 593 3.72 -17.71 -25.30
C ALA A 593 2.23 -17.82 -24.87
N ILE A 594 1.64 -16.70 -24.45
CA ILE A 594 0.20 -16.56 -24.19
C ILE A 594 -0.41 -15.66 -25.28
N PRO A 595 -0.91 -16.23 -26.38
CA PRO A 595 -1.43 -15.46 -27.50
C PRO A 595 -2.68 -14.66 -27.12
N VAL A 596 -2.80 -13.44 -27.65
CA VAL A 596 -3.94 -12.54 -27.46
C VAL A 596 -4.74 -12.44 -28.78
N HIS A 597 -5.85 -13.13 -28.83
CA HIS A 597 -6.71 -13.21 -30.01
C HIS A 597 -7.76 -12.09 -30.01
N LEU A 598 -7.59 -11.09 -30.86
CA LEU A 598 -8.52 -10.00 -31.07
C LEU A 598 -9.64 -10.37 -32.08
N ARG A 599 -10.81 -9.71 -31.98
CA ARG A 599 -12.01 -9.96 -32.80
C ARG A 599 -12.52 -11.39 -32.72
N GLN A 600 -12.26 -12.02 -31.55
CA GLN A 600 -12.68 -13.38 -31.27
C GLN A 600 -13.64 -13.39 -30.06
N ARG A 601 -14.93 -13.53 -30.34
CA ARG A 601 -15.98 -13.54 -29.32
C ARG A 601 -16.33 -14.96 -28.91
N CYS A 602 -16.29 -15.26 -27.62
CA CYS A 602 -16.80 -16.51 -27.08
C CYS A 602 -18.34 -16.53 -27.17
N GLU A 603 -18.92 -17.55 -27.82
CA GLU A 603 -20.35 -17.73 -28.00
C GLU A 603 -20.89 -18.98 -27.32
N GLY A 604 -20.04 -19.95 -26.98
CA GLY A 604 -20.42 -21.17 -26.27
C GLY A 604 -19.35 -21.61 -25.30
N ILE A 605 -19.76 -22.19 -24.18
CA ILE A 605 -18.89 -22.78 -23.16
C ILE A 605 -19.45 -24.16 -22.87
N GLN A 606 -18.80 -25.18 -23.47
CA GLN A 606 -19.22 -26.56 -23.31
C GLN A 606 -18.76 -27.10 -21.96
N HIS A 607 -19.65 -27.67 -21.19
CA HIS A 607 -19.33 -28.27 -19.91
C HIS A 607 -20.09 -29.59 -19.69
N SER A 608 -19.50 -30.45 -18.88
CA SER A 608 -20.12 -31.66 -18.40
C SER A 608 -20.03 -31.72 -16.87
N GLU A 609 -21.16 -31.96 -16.21
CA GLU A 609 -21.26 -31.93 -14.75
C GLU A 609 -20.77 -30.60 -14.18
N ASN A 610 -19.61 -30.60 -13.51
CA ASN A 610 -19.01 -29.44 -12.84
C ASN A 610 -17.69 -28.99 -13.50
N ARG A 611 -17.45 -29.34 -14.76
CA ARG A 611 -16.18 -29.03 -15.45
C ARG A 611 -16.41 -28.46 -16.85
N VAL A 612 -15.75 -27.34 -17.17
CA VAL A 612 -15.67 -26.79 -18.52
C VAL A 612 -14.70 -27.65 -19.35
N ASN A 613 -15.10 -28.02 -20.57
CA ASN A 613 -14.33 -28.89 -21.46
C ASN A 613 -13.79 -28.15 -22.69
N SER A 614 -14.58 -27.23 -23.25
CA SER A 614 -14.22 -26.44 -24.41
C SER A 614 -14.94 -25.10 -24.47
N ILE A 615 -14.40 -24.19 -25.27
CA ILE A 615 -15.04 -22.92 -25.63
C ILE A 615 -15.26 -22.85 -27.12
N VAL A 616 -16.38 -22.24 -27.53
CA VAL A 616 -16.70 -21.99 -28.94
C VAL A 616 -16.54 -20.50 -29.22
N VAL A 617 -15.63 -20.16 -30.10
CA VAL A 617 -15.23 -18.78 -30.41
C VAL A 617 -15.62 -18.44 -31.85
N ARG A 618 -16.26 -17.28 -32.05
CA ARG A 618 -16.58 -16.76 -33.39
C ARG A 618 -15.38 -15.94 -33.93
N GLN A 619 -14.95 -16.28 -35.16
CA GLN A 619 -13.92 -15.56 -35.91
C GLN A 619 -14.32 -15.49 -37.40
N ASN A 620 -14.25 -14.29 -38.01
CA ASN A 620 -14.43 -14.09 -39.46
C ASN A 620 -15.66 -14.79 -40.10
N GLY A 621 -16.78 -14.85 -39.35
CA GLY A 621 -18.03 -15.44 -39.84
C GLY A 621 -18.16 -16.96 -39.64
N GLY A 622 -17.11 -17.64 -39.09
CA GLY A 622 -17.16 -19.04 -38.67
C GLY A 622 -17.02 -19.16 -37.14
N THR A 623 -17.19 -20.35 -36.62
CA THR A 623 -16.95 -20.71 -35.22
C THR A 623 -15.91 -21.80 -35.14
N THR A 624 -15.00 -21.68 -34.15
CA THR A 624 -13.98 -22.68 -33.84
C THR A 624 -14.15 -23.11 -32.40
N GLU A 625 -14.08 -24.42 -32.16
CA GLU A 625 -14.09 -24.99 -30.82
C GLU A 625 -12.67 -25.29 -30.36
N HIS A 626 -12.34 -24.87 -29.11
CA HIS A 626 -11.06 -25.09 -28.47
C HIS A 626 -11.24 -25.87 -27.18
N SER A 627 -10.56 -26.98 -27.04
CA SER A 627 -10.47 -27.74 -25.78
C SER A 627 -9.67 -26.96 -24.76
N VAL A 628 -10.12 -26.93 -23.48
CA VAL A 628 -9.50 -26.16 -22.42
C VAL A 628 -9.39 -26.99 -21.13
N ASP A 629 -8.30 -26.79 -20.38
CA ASP A 629 -8.14 -27.40 -19.05
C ASP A 629 -8.86 -26.57 -17.98
N SER A 630 -8.85 -25.25 -18.14
CA SER A 630 -9.53 -24.30 -17.24
C SER A 630 -9.96 -23.03 -17.94
N LEU A 631 -10.83 -22.26 -17.30
CA LEU A 631 -11.45 -21.04 -17.83
C LEU A 631 -11.40 -19.92 -16.78
N VAL A 632 -10.81 -18.77 -17.14
CA VAL A 632 -10.91 -17.53 -16.39
C VAL A 632 -11.73 -16.52 -17.21
N SER A 633 -12.83 -16.02 -16.64
CA SER A 633 -13.76 -15.16 -17.35
C SER A 633 -13.83 -13.76 -16.73
N SER A 634 -13.56 -12.73 -17.54
CA SER A 634 -13.78 -11.32 -17.19
C SER A 634 -14.93 -10.68 -17.99
N ILE A 635 -15.62 -11.46 -18.85
CA ILE A 635 -16.77 -10.97 -19.61
C ILE A 635 -17.99 -10.75 -18.70
N PRO A 636 -19.01 -9.99 -19.13
CA PRO A 636 -20.19 -9.75 -18.31
C PRO A 636 -20.80 -11.03 -17.77
N LEU A 637 -21.08 -11.07 -16.47
CA LEU A 637 -21.61 -12.25 -15.77
C LEU A 637 -22.87 -12.81 -16.40
N SER A 638 -23.74 -11.93 -16.91
CA SER A 638 -24.94 -12.30 -17.66
C SER A 638 -24.63 -12.99 -19.00
N GLU A 639 -23.52 -12.63 -19.65
CA GLU A 639 -23.07 -13.29 -20.90
C GLU A 639 -22.43 -14.64 -20.62
N LEU A 640 -21.62 -14.75 -19.57
CA LEU A 640 -21.04 -16.02 -19.13
C LEU A 640 -22.13 -17.06 -18.93
N ILE A 641 -23.16 -16.72 -18.14
CA ILE A 641 -24.28 -17.64 -17.87
C ILE A 641 -25.10 -17.99 -19.13
N ARG A 642 -25.25 -17.03 -20.03
CA ARG A 642 -25.97 -17.26 -21.31
C ARG A 642 -25.27 -18.24 -22.24
N ASN A 643 -23.93 -18.19 -22.22
CA ASN A 643 -23.06 -18.96 -23.13
C ASN A 643 -22.77 -20.39 -22.64
N LEU A 644 -23.24 -20.79 -21.46
CA LEU A 644 -23.09 -22.15 -20.96
C LEU A 644 -23.93 -23.16 -21.77
N ASP A 645 -23.31 -24.26 -22.16
CA ASP A 645 -23.98 -25.39 -22.84
C ASP A 645 -23.49 -26.73 -22.21
N PRO A 646 -24.38 -27.49 -21.58
CA PRO A 646 -25.85 -27.28 -21.47
C PRO A 646 -26.22 -26.02 -20.67
N PRO A 647 -27.39 -25.43 -20.98
CA PRO A 647 -27.80 -24.16 -20.35
C PRO A 647 -27.92 -24.26 -18.82
N ALA A 648 -27.51 -23.21 -18.11
CA ALA A 648 -27.72 -23.10 -16.68
C ALA A 648 -29.19 -23.29 -16.26
N PRO A 649 -29.47 -23.71 -15.00
CA PRO A 649 -30.83 -23.88 -14.50
C PRO A 649 -31.72 -22.63 -14.68
N PRO A 650 -33.03 -22.77 -14.85
CA PRO A 650 -33.95 -21.64 -15.11
C PRO A 650 -33.83 -20.51 -14.06
N ARG A 651 -33.65 -20.84 -12.77
CA ARG A 651 -33.44 -19.86 -11.68
C ARG A 651 -32.20 -19.02 -11.93
N VAL A 652 -31.07 -19.64 -12.32
CA VAL A 652 -29.80 -18.96 -12.57
C VAL A 652 -29.85 -18.07 -13.81
N ARG A 653 -30.51 -18.57 -14.89
CA ARG A 653 -30.75 -17.78 -16.12
C ARG A 653 -31.65 -16.57 -15.87
N ALA A 654 -32.65 -16.70 -14.99
CA ALA A 654 -33.51 -15.60 -14.58
C ALA A 654 -32.71 -14.55 -13.76
N ALA A 655 -31.87 -15.00 -12.86
CA ALA A 655 -30.96 -14.13 -12.12
C ALA A 655 -29.99 -13.37 -13.04
N ALA A 656 -29.36 -14.05 -13.99
CA ALA A 656 -28.48 -13.43 -14.99
C ALA A 656 -29.21 -12.38 -15.87
N LYS A 657 -30.46 -12.62 -16.20
CA LYS A 657 -31.31 -11.68 -16.95
C LYS A 657 -31.72 -10.47 -16.11
N ALA A 658 -31.80 -10.61 -14.79
CA ALA A 658 -32.15 -9.52 -13.88
C ALA A 658 -30.98 -8.53 -13.65
N LEU A 659 -29.72 -8.93 -13.93
CA LEU A 659 -28.55 -8.06 -13.83
C LEU A 659 -28.60 -6.96 -14.88
N ARG A 660 -28.60 -5.72 -14.44
CA ARG A 660 -28.68 -4.53 -15.30
C ARG A 660 -27.34 -3.78 -15.32
N TYR A 661 -27.10 -3.11 -16.43
CA TYR A 661 -25.96 -2.24 -16.64
C TYR A 661 -26.41 -0.83 -17.03
N ARG A 662 -25.61 0.15 -16.67
CA ARG A 662 -25.69 1.51 -17.19
C ARG A 662 -24.61 1.66 -18.26
N ASP A 663 -25.00 2.22 -19.40
CA ASP A 663 -24.15 2.47 -20.55
C ASP A 663 -23.64 3.92 -20.54
N LEU A 664 -22.65 4.20 -21.36
CA LEU A 664 -22.05 5.51 -21.48
C LEU A 664 -21.89 5.89 -22.95
N VAL A 665 -22.26 7.12 -23.29
CA VAL A 665 -21.86 7.77 -24.53
C VAL A 665 -20.77 8.78 -24.18
N LEU A 666 -19.60 8.63 -24.75
CA LEU A 666 -18.51 9.60 -24.69
C LEU A 666 -18.52 10.42 -25.98
N VAL A 667 -18.57 11.75 -25.85
CA VAL A 667 -18.37 12.67 -26.98
C VAL A 667 -17.03 13.35 -26.78
N ALA A 668 -16.05 13.05 -27.63
CA ALA A 668 -14.77 13.70 -27.67
C ALA A 668 -14.84 14.94 -28.56
N LEU A 669 -14.45 16.10 -28.04
CA LEU A 669 -14.39 17.39 -28.76
C LEU A 669 -12.94 17.84 -28.87
N MET A 670 -12.44 18.01 -30.08
CA MET A 670 -11.12 18.58 -30.37
C MET A 670 -11.25 20.11 -30.44
N THR A 671 -10.38 20.83 -29.72
CA THR A 671 -10.44 22.30 -29.70
C THR A 671 -9.07 22.92 -29.95
N SER A 672 -9.06 24.03 -30.68
CA SER A 672 -7.87 24.86 -30.91
C SER A 672 -7.51 25.75 -29.71
N GLU A 673 -8.27 25.67 -28.62
CA GLU A 673 -7.94 26.31 -27.35
C GLU A 673 -7.21 25.28 -26.47
N PRO A 674 -5.91 25.48 -26.13
CA PRO A 674 -5.13 24.46 -25.44
C PRO A 674 -5.56 24.24 -23.97
N ASP A 675 -6.03 25.30 -23.29
CA ASP A 675 -6.35 25.28 -21.87
C ASP A 675 -7.70 25.96 -21.58
N PRO A 676 -8.85 25.40 -22.00
CA PRO A 676 -10.15 26.00 -21.74
C PRO A 676 -10.50 26.02 -20.23
N PHE A 677 -9.97 25.07 -19.47
CA PHE A 677 -10.03 25.03 -18.01
C PHE A 677 -8.89 24.16 -17.44
N PRO A 678 -8.41 24.47 -16.21
CA PRO A 678 -7.22 23.82 -15.64
C PRO A 678 -7.50 22.46 -14.96
N ASP A 679 -8.76 22.03 -14.92
CA ASP A 679 -9.17 20.81 -14.22
C ASP A 679 -8.87 19.55 -15.06
N ASN A 680 -8.47 18.46 -14.40
CA ASN A 680 -8.44 17.16 -15.07
C ASN A 680 -9.87 16.75 -15.46
N TRP A 681 -10.85 17.01 -14.58
CA TRP A 681 -12.28 16.84 -14.90
C TRP A 681 -13.18 17.70 -14.03
N ILE A 682 -14.37 18.02 -14.54
CA ILE A 682 -15.42 18.76 -13.86
C ILE A 682 -16.70 17.92 -13.83
N TYR A 683 -17.28 17.76 -12.63
CA TYR A 683 -18.60 17.15 -12.45
C TYR A 683 -19.70 18.17 -12.74
N LEU A 684 -20.64 17.85 -13.63
CA LEU A 684 -21.73 18.72 -14.05
C LEU A 684 -23.02 18.37 -13.30
N HIS A 685 -23.23 19.01 -12.15
CA HIS A 685 -24.43 18.82 -11.31
C HIS A 685 -25.60 19.71 -11.74
N ASP A 686 -25.39 20.62 -12.69
CA ASP A 686 -26.42 21.52 -13.20
C ASP A 686 -27.59 20.71 -13.84
N PRO A 687 -28.86 20.91 -13.37
CA PRO A 687 -29.99 20.16 -13.93
C PRO A 687 -30.28 20.47 -15.40
N GLY A 688 -29.81 21.60 -15.91
CA GLY A 688 -29.99 22.06 -17.30
C GLY A 688 -29.07 21.33 -18.29
N THR A 689 -28.05 20.55 -17.84
CA THR A 689 -27.17 19.75 -18.70
C THR A 689 -27.51 18.27 -18.60
N ARG A 690 -27.41 17.54 -19.70
CA ARG A 690 -27.48 16.06 -19.73
C ARG A 690 -26.12 15.45 -19.42
N ALA A 691 -25.04 16.14 -19.81
CA ALA A 691 -23.67 15.73 -19.49
C ALA A 691 -23.48 15.58 -17.96
N GLY A 692 -22.85 14.49 -17.54
CA GLY A 692 -22.52 14.23 -16.12
C GLY A 692 -21.13 14.70 -15.74
N ARG A 693 -20.16 14.61 -16.68
CA ARG A 693 -18.76 14.96 -16.46
C ARG A 693 -18.10 15.42 -17.75
N VAL A 694 -17.12 16.31 -17.63
CA VAL A 694 -16.22 16.68 -18.73
C VAL A 694 -14.79 16.56 -18.27
N GLN A 695 -13.91 16.04 -19.15
CA GLN A 695 -12.49 15.83 -18.92
C GLN A 695 -11.67 16.66 -19.91
N ASN A 696 -10.46 17.10 -19.49
CA ASN A 696 -9.52 17.78 -20.37
C ASN A 696 -8.26 16.90 -20.50
N TYR A 697 -8.16 16.12 -21.58
CA TYR A 697 -7.09 15.15 -21.77
C TYR A 697 -5.71 15.78 -21.97
N GLY A 698 -5.63 17.03 -22.46
CA GLY A 698 -4.37 17.75 -22.55
C GLY A 698 -3.70 18.00 -21.19
N ILE A 699 -4.51 18.17 -20.11
CA ILE A 699 -4.02 18.31 -18.73
C ILE A 699 -3.55 16.93 -18.18
N TRP A 700 -4.16 15.83 -18.64
CA TRP A 700 -3.74 14.51 -18.20
C TRP A 700 -2.38 14.10 -18.80
N SER A 701 -2.17 14.35 -20.10
CA SER A 701 -0.88 14.13 -20.75
C SER A 701 -0.77 14.90 -22.07
N GLU A 702 0.41 15.49 -22.29
CA GLU A 702 0.77 16.13 -23.57
C GLU A 702 0.80 15.12 -24.73
N GLY A 703 1.05 13.84 -24.45
CA GLY A 703 1.03 12.76 -25.45
C GLY A 703 -0.38 12.41 -25.96
N MET A 704 -1.44 12.93 -25.34
CA MET A 704 -2.83 12.70 -25.73
C MET A 704 -3.33 13.67 -26.81
N VAL A 705 -2.66 14.79 -27.02
CA VAL A 705 -3.15 15.90 -27.85
C VAL A 705 -2.07 16.44 -28.77
N GLN A 706 -2.48 17.15 -29.82
CA GLN A 706 -1.55 17.86 -30.70
C GLN A 706 -1.07 19.18 -30.07
N PRO A 707 0.16 19.66 -30.34
CA PRO A 707 0.66 20.90 -29.79
C PRO A 707 -0.25 22.09 -30.05
N GLY A 708 -0.56 22.87 -29.02
CA GLY A 708 -1.43 24.06 -29.11
C GLY A 708 -2.93 23.75 -29.18
N THR A 709 -3.33 22.53 -28.89
CA THR A 709 -4.73 22.08 -28.90
C THR A 709 -5.06 21.28 -27.65
N THR A 710 -6.34 20.96 -27.41
CA THR A 710 -6.73 19.92 -26.46
C THR A 710 -7.91 19.09 -26.96
N CYS A 711 -8.16 17.99 -26.26
CA CYS A 711 -9.31 17.12 -26.45
C CYS A 711 -10.15 17.07 -25.15
N LEU A 712 -11.45 17.32 -25.26
CA LEU A 712 -12.39 17.27 -24.13
C LEU A 712 -13.28 16.05 -24.27
N GLY A 713 -13.35 15.20 -23.23
CA GLY A 713 -14.27 14.07 -23.16
C GLY A 713 -15.53 14.42 -22.37
N VAL A 714 -16.69 14.43 -23.03
CA VAL A 714 -17.98 14.75 -22.42
C VAL A 714 -18.76 13.45 -22.21
N GLU A 715 -19.08 13.12 -20.96
CA GLU A 715 -19.72 11.86 -20.58
C GLU A 715 -21.23 12.01 -20.41
N TYR A 716 -21.95 11.14 -21.10
CA TYR A 716 -23.41 11.01 -21.01
C TYR A 716 -23.77 9.59 -20.56
N PHE A 717 -24.31 9.47 -19.36
CA PHE A 717 -24.80 8.19 -18.83
C PHE A 717 -26.20 7.89 -19.40
N CYS A 718 -26.35 6.73 -20.01
CA CYS A 718 -27.61 6.35 -20.70
C CYS A 718 -27.89 4.84 -20.58
N PHE A 719 -28.97 4.40 -21.13
CA PHE A 719 -29.23 3.00 -21.44
C PHE A 719 -29.13 2.80 -22.96
N GLU A 720 -28.78 1.59 -23.37
CA GLU A 720 -28.87 1.19 -24.78
C GLU A 720 -30.27 1.46 -25.30
N GLY A 721 -30.39 2.18 -26.42
CA GLY A 721 -31.67 2.59 -27.03
C GLY A 721 -32.18 3.95 -26.56
N ASP A 722 -31.59 4.62 -25.60
CA ASP A 722 -31.92 6.00 -25.25
C ASP A 722 -31.68 6.97 -26.42
N GLU A 723 -32.28 8.15 -26.37
CA GLU A 723 -32.14 9.18 -27.42
C GLU A 723 -30.69 9.47 -27.73
N ILE A 724 -29.85 9.71 -26.73
CA ILE A 724 -28.43 10.05 -26.93
C ILE A 724 -27.62 8.87 -27.49
N TRP A 725 -28.00 7.64 -27.12
CA TRP A 725 -27.39 6.42 -27.66
C TRP A 725 -27.58 6.34 -29.19
N ASN A 726 -28.77 6.73 -29.65
CA ASN A 726 -29.20 6.63 -31.07
C ASN A 726 -28.85 7.89 -31.89
N MET A 727 -28.34 8.97 -31.29
CA MET A 727 -27.91 10.18 -32.02
C MET A 727 -26.79 9.84 -33.01
N THR A 728 -26.75 10.57 -34.14
CA THR A 728 -25.55 10.56 -35.01
C THR A 728 -24.37 11.25 -34.33
N ASP A 729 -23.17 11.06 -34.83
CA ASP A 729 -21.98 11.71 -34.30
C ASP A 729 -22.13 13.24 -34.30
N GLU A 730 -22.62 13.82 -35.42
CA GLU A 730 -22.88 15.25 -35.52
C GLU A 730 -23.87 15.75 -34.46
N GLN A 731 -25.01 15.06 -34.30
CA GLN A 731 -26.02 15.43 -33.28
C GLN A 731 -25.45 15.41 -31.85
N ALA A 732 -24.65 14.39 -31.52
CA ALA A 732 -24.04 14.25 -30.20
C ALA A 732 -22.95 15.30 -29.97
N VAL A 733 -22.14 15.61 -30.98
CA VAL A 733 -21.13 16.67 -30.96
C VAL A 733 -21.78 18.04 -30.78
N ASP A 734 -22.85 18.36 -31.53
CA ASP A 734 -23.59 19.62 -31.42
C ASP A 734 -24.25 19.77 -30.03
N LEU A 735 -24.81 18.69 -29.47
CA LEU A 735 -25.33 18.68 -28.12
C LEU A 735 -24.24 19.02 -27.11
N ALA A 736 -23.08 18.36 -27.18
CA ALA A 736 -21.97 18.55 -26.27
C ALA A 736 -21.40 19.96 -26.36
N LYS A 737 -21.19 20.49 -27.57
CA LYS A 737 -20.78 21.87 -27.81
C LYS A 737 -21.76 22.88 -27.18
N GLY A 738 -23.06 22.67 -27.41
CA GLY A 738 -24.12 23.53 -26.91
C GLY A 738 -24.21 23.54 -25.37
N GLU A 739 -24.05 22.38 -24.74
CA GLU A 739 -24.09 22.26 -23.29
C GLU A 739 -22.86 22.90 -22.63
N LEU A 740 -21.64 22.61 -23.12
CA LEU A 740 -20.42 23.19 -22.58
C LEU A 740 -20.32 24.70 -22.80
N ALA A 741 -20.79 25.20 -23.93
CA ALA A 741 -20.88 26.65 -24.19
C ALA A 741 -21.86 27.33 -23.24
N ARG A 742 -23.04 26.74 -23.01
CA ARG A 742 -24.05 27.28 -22.08
C ARG A 742 -23.55 27.42 -20.65
N VAL A 743 -22.72 26.46 -20.18
CA VAL A 743 -22.11 26.53 -18.85
C VAL A 743 -20.80 27.33 -18.81
N GLY A 744 -20.39 27.92 -19.94
CA GLY A 744 -19.23 28.80 -20.03
C GLY A 744 -17.88 28.10 -19.95
N LEU A 745 -17.81 26.82 -20.31
CA LEU A 745 -16.58 26.00 -20.27
C LEU A 745 -15.77 26.08 -21.56
N ILE A 746 -16.39 26.36 -22.69
CA ILE A 746 -15.73 26.45 -24.01
C ILE A 746 -16.30 27.57 -24.86
N ASP A 747 -15.48 28.05 -25.79
CA ASP A 747 -15.97 28.80 -26.98
C ASP A 747 -16.31 27.78 -28.11
N PRO A 748 -17.60 27.62 -28.48
CA PRO A 748 -17.99 26.63 -29.48
C PRO A 748 -17.34 26.87 -30.85
N SER A 749 -16.90 28.10 -31.15
CA SER A 749 -16.21 28.45 -32.42
C SER A 749 -14.78 27.89 -32.48
N LYS A 750 -14.20 27.46 -31.35
CA LYS A 750 -12.87 26.88 -31.25
C LYS A 750 -12.87 25.36 -31.40
N VAL A 751 -14.04 24.73 -31.33
CA VAL A 751 -14.14 23.27 -31.53
C VAL A 751 -13.97 22.98 -33.03
N THR A 752 -12.92 22.22 -33.35
CA THR A 752 -12.49 21.95 -34.74
C THR A 752 -13.03 20.63 -35.27
N ASP A 753 -13.25 19.66 -34.37
CA ASP A 753 -13.70 18.31 -34.73
C ASP A 753 -14.37 17.63 -33.52
N GLY A 754 -15.01 16.48 -33.73
CA GLY A 754 -15.58 15.68 -32.62
C GLY A 754 -16.09 14.33 -33.08
N VAL A 755 -16.14 13.39 -32.14
CA VAL A 755 -16.62 12.03 -32.40
C VAL A 755 -17.38 11.49 -31.20
N LYS A 756 -18.41 10.66 -31.49
CA LYS A 756 -19.16 9.93 -30.46
C LYS A 756 -18.65 8.49 -30.36
N VAL A 757 -18.45 8.02 -29.14
CA VAL A 757 -18.10 6.62 -28.85
C VAL A 757 -19.09 6.00 -27.89
N LEU A 758 -19.61 4.83 -28.25
CA LEU A 758 -20.55 4.05 -27.44
C LEU A 758 -19.76 3.11 -26.52
N VAL A 759 -20.09 3.11 -25.24
CA VAL A 759 -19.47 2.26 -24.22
C VAL A 759 -20.57 1.43 -23.54
N PRO A 760 -20.87 0.24 -24.07
CA PRO A 760 -21.90 -0.63 -23.49
C PRO A 760 -21.41 -1.22 -22.16
N LYS A 761 -22.37 -1.45 -21.23
CA LYS A 761 -22.15 -2.09 -19.93
C LYS A 761 -21.01 -1.44 -19.11
N ALA A 762 -20.95 -0.11 -19.15
CA ALA A 762 -19.92 0.64 -18.46
C ALA A 762 -20.00 0.53 -16.93
N TYR A 763 -21.22 0.43 -16.37
CA TYR A 763 -21.46 0.41 -14.93
C TYR A 763 -22.46 -0.69 -14.53
N PRO A 764 -22.05 -1.70 -13.71
CA PRO A 764 -22.98 -2.61 -13.05
C PRO A 764 -23.95 -1.84 -12.14
N MET A 765 -25.26 -2.12 -12.21
CA MET A 765 -26.27 -1.43 -11.41
C MET A 765 -26.57 -2.18 -10.11
N TYR A 766 -26.75 -1.40 -9.03
CA TYR A 766 -27.08 -1.88 -7.68
C TYR A 766 -28.55 -1.58 -7.37
N ASP A 767 -29.45 -2.19 -8.13
CA ASP A 767 -30.89 -2.06 -7.91
C ASP A 767 -31.43 -3.12 -6.93
N ALA A 768 -32.75 -3.21 -6.81
CA ALA A 768 -33.40 -4.10 -5.85
C ALA A 768 -33.15 -5.60 -6.11
N ALA A 769 -32.84 -5.98 -7.35
CA ALA A 769 -32.61 -7.38 -7.75
C ALA A 769 -31.14 -7.81 -7.59
N TYR A 770 -30.23 -6.86 -7.38
CA TYR A 770 -28.78 -7.07 -7.45
C TYR A 770 -28.26 -8.19 -6.53
N GLU A 771 -28.54 -8.10 -5.23
CA GLU A 771 -27.96 -9.00 -4.23
C GLU A 771 -28.41 -10.45 -4.46
N ASP A 772 -29.72 -10.69 -4.60
CA ASP A 772 -30.26 -12.03 -4.81
C ASP A 772 -29.81 -12.64 -6.15
N ALA A 773 -29.69 -11.81 -7.20
CA ALA A 773 -29.26 -12.26 -8.50
C ALA A 773 -27.78 -12.66 -8.52
N VAL A 774 -26.91 -11.84 -7.94
CA VAL A 774 -25.46 -12.11 -7.86
C VAL A 774 -25.21 -13.35 -7.00
N GLU A 775 -25.84 -13.48 -5.83
CA GLU A 775 -25.66 -14.65 -4.97
C GLU A 775 -26.15 -15.95 -5.63
N THR A 776 -27.32 -15.92 -6.28
CA THR A 776 -27.82 -17.09 -7.03
C THR A 776 -26.83 -17.56 -8.11
N ILE A 777 -26.16 -16.62 -8.80
CA ILE A 777 -25.18 -16.97 -9.84
C ILE A 777 -23.87 -17.44 -9.19
N ARG A 778 -23.41 -16.80 -8.13
CA ARG A 778 -22.21 -17.18 -7.37
C ARG A 778 -22.33 -18.62 -6.88
N GLU A 779 -23.40 -18.97 -6.17
CA GLU A 779 -23.68 -20.34 -5.69
C GLU A 779 -23.65 -21.38 -6.82
N TYR A 780 -24.11 -21.01 -8.02
CA TYR A 780 -24.09 -21.90 -9.17
C TYR A 780 -22.69 -22.07 -9.75
N LEU A 781 -21.93 -20.97 -9.89
CA LEU A 781 -20.57 -20.99 -10.46
C LEU A 781 -19.55 -21.66 -9.55
N GLN A 782 -19.73 -21.62 -8.24
CA GLN A 782 -18.89 -22.33 -7.26
C GLN A 782 -18.90 -23.87 -7.42
N ARG A 783 -19.83 -24.43 -8.22
CA ARG A 783 -19.84 -25.86 -8.53
C ARG A 783 -18.79 -26.29 -9.56
N PHE A 784 -18.27 -25.33 -10.33
CA PHE A 784 -17.29 -25.64 -11.36
C PHE A 784 -15.88 -25.69 -10.76
N GLU A 785 -15.19 -26.81 -11.00
CA GLU A 785 -13.84 -27.04 -10.47
C GLU A 785 -12.76 -26.24 -11.21
N ASN A 786 -13.01 -25.87 -12.49
CA ASN A 786 -12.03 -25.25 -13.37
C ASN A 786 -12.51 -23.96 -14.05
N LEU A 787 -13.54 -23.30 -13.47
CA LEU A 787 -14.07 -22.03 -13.94
C LEU A 787 -13.98 -20.98 -12.83
N GLN A 788 -13.36 -19.85 -13.11
CA GLN A 788 -13.34 -18.69 -12.23
C GLN A 788 -13.80 -17.44 -12.96
N THR A 789 -14.42 -16.50 -12.24
CA THR A 789 -14.80 -15.19 -12.76
C THR A 789 -14.01 -14.09 -12.05
N CYS A 790 -13.68 -13.01 -12.77
CA CYS A 790 -12.89 -11.89 -12.21
C CYS A 790 -13.25 -10.57 -12.89
N GLY A 791 -12.77 -9.48 -12.31
CA GLY A 791 -12.92 -8.14 -12.88
C GLY A 791 -14.29 -7.51 -12.64
N ARG A 792 -14.49 -6.31 -13.19
CA ARG A 792 -15.67 -5.46 -12.98
C ARG A 792 -16.96 -6.13 -13.47
N ASN A 793 -16.98 -6.57 -14.71
CA ASN A 793 -18.16 -7.13 -15.34
C ASN A 793 -18.32 -8.63 -15.06
N GLY A 794 -17.22 -9.37 -14.85
CA GLY A 794 -17.25 -10.80 -14.50
C GLY A 794 -17.78 -11.07 -13.09
N LEU A 795 -17.68 -10.09 -12.18
CA LEU A 795 -18.26 -10.15 -10.83
C LEU A 795 -19.52 -9.28 -10.69
N HIS A 796 -19.95 -8.61 -11.75
CA HIS A 796 -21.01 -7.60 -11.72
C HIS A 796 -20.86 -6.60 -10.57
N ARG A 797 -19.63 -6.08 -10.37
CA ARG A 797 -19.25 -5.22 -9.25
C ARG A 797 -18.48 -3.99 -9.73
N TYR A 798 -18.70 -2.83 -9.11
CA TYR A 798 -18.01 -1.59 -9.46
C TYR A 798 -16.56 -1.63 -8.98
N ASN A 799 -15.73 -2.38 -9.66
CA ASN A 799 -14.29 -2.47 -9.43
C ASN A 799 -13.53 -1.41 -10.25
N ASN A 800 -12.52 -0.77 -9.63
CA ASN A 800 -11.52 -0.01 -10.36
C ASN A 800 -10.51 -0.98 -11.02
N GLN A 801 -9.51 -0.45 -11.75
CA GLN A 801 -8.53 -1.26 -12.48
C GLN A 801 -7.76 -2.19 -11.53
N ASP A 802 -7.27 -1.68 -10.41
CA ASP A 802 -6.54 -2.41 -9.39
C ASP A 802 -7.34 -3.56 -8.76
N HIS A 803 -8.60 -3.33 -8.38
CA HIS A 803 -9.47 -4.42 -7.90
C HIS A 803 -9.72 -5.46 -9.00
N SER A 804 -9.87 -5.02 -10.25
CA SER A 804 -10.04 -5.94 -11.38
C SER A 804 -8.81 -6.81 -11.58
N MET A 805 -7.61 -6.22 -11.47
CA MET A 805 -6.33 -6.94 -11.51
C MET A 805 -6.20 -7.91 -10.34
N TRP A 806 -6.52 -7.45 -9.12
CA TRP A 806 -6.41 -8.28 -7.93
C TRP A 806 -7.33 -9.50 -7.99
N THR A 807 -8.59 -9.30 -8.40
CA THR A 807 -9.52 -10.44 -8.60
C THR A 807 -9.03 -11.42 -9.65
N ALA A 808 -8.35 -10.94 -10.69
CA ALA A 808 -7.80 -11.80 -11.74
C ALA A 808 -6.60 -12.62 -11.26
N ILE A 809 -5.73 -12.03 -10.42
CA ILE A 809 -4.63 -12.75 -9.78
C ILE A 809 -5.20 -13.92 -8.96
N LEU A 810 -6.13 -13.64 -8.04
CA LEU A 810 -6.74 -14.66 -7.19
C LEU A 810 -7.47 -15.75 -8.01
N ALA A 811 -8.27 -15.36 -8.99
CA ALA A 811 -8.99 -16.27 -9.86
C ALA A 811 -8.04 -17.20 -10.66
N THR A 812 -6.94 -16.64 -11.17
CA THR A 812 -5.95 -17.42 -11.93
C THR A 812 -5.25 -18.43 -11.02
N LEU A 813 -4.84 -18.04 -9.82
CA LEU A 813 -4.21 -18.95 -8.85
C LEU A 813 -5.17 -20.09 -8.44
N ASN A 814 -6.47 -19.81 -8.26
CA ASN A 814 -7.45 -20.85 -7.97
C ASN A 814 -7.47 -21.94 -9.06
N VAL A 815 -7.39 -21.56 -10.35
CA VAL A 815 -7.46 -22.56 -11.44
C VAL A 815 -6.13 -23.25 -11.75
N ILE A 816 -4.97 -22.58 -11.56
CA ILE A 816 -3.68 -23.17 -11.93
C ILE A 816 -2.96 -23.88 -10.80
N ASP A 817 -3.18 -23.43 -9.56
CA ASP A 817 -2.49 -23.97 -8.36
C ASP A 817 -3.47 -24.69 -7.42
N GLY A 818 -4.78 -24.69 -7.71
CA GLY A 818 -5.81 -25.27 -6.84
C GLY A 818 -5.99 -24.51 -5.53
N ALA A 819 -5.67 -23.22 -5.50
CA ALA A 819 -5.92 -22.35 -4.35
C ALA A 819 -7.44 -22.13 -4.17
N ASP A 820 -7.86 -21.71 -2.96
CA ASP A 820 -9.27 -21.43 -2.62
C ASP A 820 -9.44 -19.98 -2.15
N HIS A 821 -9.01 -19.03 -2.97
CA HIS A 821 -9.16 -17.61 -2.66
C HIS A 821 -10.58 -17.12 -2.94
N ASP A 822 -11.19 -16.40 -2.01
CA ASP A 822 -12.49 -15.78 -2.24
C ASP A 822 -12.38 -14.51 -3.11
N VAL A 823 -12.48 -14.69 -4.41
CA VAL A 823 -12.48 -13.61 -5.42
C VAL A 823 -13.63 -12.62 -5.19
N TRP A 824 -14.75 -13.09 -4.61
CA TRP A 824 -15.94 -12.28 -4.37
C TRP A 824 -15.84 -11.39 -3.13
N SER A 825 -14.88 -11.61 -2.22
CA SER A 825 -14.63 -10.75 -1.05
C SER A 825 -13.91 -9.45 -1.41
N VAL A 826 -13.18 -9.39 -2.52
CA VAL A 826 -12.44 -8.21 -2.96
C VAL A 826 -13.39 -7.03 -3.14
N ASN A 827 -13.03 -5.86 -2.57
CA ASN A 827 -13.83 -4.63 -2.61
C ASN A 827 -15.21 -4.73 -1.92
N THR A 828 -15.37 -5.64 -0.96
CA THR A 828 -16.57 -5.71 -0.10
C THR A 828 -16.42 -4.85 1.15
N GLU A 829 -15.20 -4.68 1.63
CA GLU A 829 -14.91 -3.88 2.81
C GLU A 829 -14.77 -2.40 2.48
N SER A 830 -15.22 -1.60 3.43
CA SER A 830 -15.45 -0.17 3.31
C SER A 830 -14.20 0.71 3.27
N ASP A 831 -13.01 0.15 3.24
CA ASP A 831 -11.74 0.87 3.46
C ASP A 831 -11.01 1.29 2.19
N TYR A 832 -11.56 0.97 1.02
CA TYR A 832 -11.00 1.38 -0.25
C TYR A 832 -11.67 2.65 -0.79
N LEU A 833 -11.71 3.70 -0.02
CA LEU A 833 -12.10 5.01 -0.50
C LEU A 833 -10.91 5.95 -0.46
N GLU A 834 -10.96 6.97 -1.28
CA GLU A 834 -10.01 8.06 -1.51
C GLU A 834 -9.36 8.67 -0.23
N GLU A 835 -9.54 8.04 0.91
CA GLU A 835 -9.02 8.40 2.23
C GLU A 835 -8.08 7.31 2.75
N GLY A 836 -6.80 7.69 2.92
CA GLY A 836 -5.74 6.79 3.36
C GLY A 836 -5.90 6.33 4.80
N GLU A 837 -6.34 5.09 4.98
CA GLU A 837 -5.93 4.23 6.11
C GLU A 837 -6.13 2.76 5.72
N LEU A 838 -5.03 2.10 5.53
CA LEU A 838 -4.57 0.75 5.78
C LEU A 838 -5.55 -0.43 5.71
N VAL A 839 -5.29 -1.28 4.74
CA VAL A 839 -5.31 -2.73 4.94
C VAL A 839 -3.89 -3.26 4.65
N GLU A 840 -3.04 -3.33 5.66
CA GLU A 840 -1.66 -3.84 5.57
C GLU A 840 -1.56 -5.38 5.47
N ALA A 841 -2.63 -6.11 5.68
CA ALA A 841 -2.64 -7.56 5.82
C ALA A 841 -2.62 -8.37 4.50
N LEU A 842 -2.53 -7.73 3.33
CA LEU A 842 -2.43 -8.40 2.02
C LEU A 842 -1.16 -7.99 1.25
N LEU A 843 -0.13 -7.52 1.95
CA LEU A 843 0.94 -6.68 1.40
C LEU A 843 2.23 -7.39 0.99
N GLU A 844 2.31 -8.70 0.95
CA GLU A 844 3.50 -9.40 0.51
C GLU A 844 3.36 -10.03 -0.88
N PHE A 845 2.97 -9.21 -1.86
CA PHE A 845 2.97 -9.62 -3.24
C PHE A 845 3.97 -8.80 -4.05
N SER A 846 5.19 -9.28 -4.24
CA SER A 846 6.01 -8.79 -5.34
C SER A 846 5.67 -9.59 -6.61
N ALA A 847 5.79 -8.98 -7.79
CA ALA A 847 5.67 -9.70 -9.06
C ALA A 847 6.68 -10.87 -9.15
N ALA A 848 7.77 -10.85 -8.35
CA ALA A 848 8.71 -11.94 -8.16
C ALA A 848 8.18 -13.07 -7.24
N ASP A 849 7.19 -12.79 -6.36
CA ASP A 849 6.72 -13.72 -5.32
C ASP A 849 5.44 -14.48 -5.68
N VAL A 850 4.98 -14.40 -6.92
CA VAL A 850 3.88 -15.24 -7.43
C VAL A 850 4.18 -16.73 -7.22
N GLY A 851 5.46 -17.10 -7.02
CA GLY A 851 5.92 -18.44 -6.65
C GLY A 851 5.79 -18.84 -5.18
N SER A 852 5.58 -17.91 -4.25
CA SER A 852 5.65 -18.15 -2.80
C SER A 852 4.30 -18.10 -2.06
N ILE A 853 3.17 -18.01 -2.76
CA ILE A 853 1.82 -17.91 -2.15
C ILE A 853 1.36 -19.20 -1.45
N GLU A 854 2.09 -20.30 -1.60
CA GLU A 854 1.72 -21.57 -0.95
C GLU A 854 1.79 -21.56 0.59
N ARG A 855 2.09 -20.41 1.27
CA ARG A 855 2.31 -20.41 2.72
C ARG A 855 1.58 -19.33 3.50
N VAL A 856 0.64 -18.60 2.90
CA VAL A 856 -0.21 -17.63 3.65
C VAL A 856 -1.67 -17.92 3.33
N ALA A 857 -2.13 -19.09 3.73
CA ALA A 857 -3.53 -19.46 3.93
C ALA A 857 -3.68 -19.84 5.39
#